data_1c6ebf265a06bb15ba59085b3c6e83ab
#
_entry.id   1c6ebf265a06bb15ba59085b3c6e83ab
#
_cell.length_a   1.000
_cell.length_b   1.000
_cell.length_c   1.000
_cell.angle_alpha   90.00
_cell.angle_beta   90.00
_cell.angle_gamma   90.00
#
_symmetry.space_group_name_H-M   'P 1'
#
loop_
_entity.id
_entity.type
_entity.pdbx_description
1 polymer ?
#
loop_
_entity_poly.entity_id
_entity_poly.type
_entity_poly.pdbx_seq_one_letter_code
_entity_poly.pdbx_strand_id
1 'polypeptide(L)'
;MIFRLFFLISALETFFISAYIASVGSIEHSNLPLGLSAPRFAIVITFFFLGSFLLFFALRPLLKKTYLDDFEIQILESEKKLWLVFFIGILAAAAALVLLTRRVDLFGNWKLVYQQLEPVFVWLAVIGLQTAFFAALWYCAKFLQKNTTETVRDLNKELLLVFGLFFGFVVVKLVFISAFGPLGRGDEMTYFDMAESLYRGFFSPRDSNHYPPLYPLTLVGTLVFKAWTFEGIKILNAVFSSSLVFPVYLLARQHVDSKNAFIAAFLSCLIPYHLVFPRRILSENLFFPLFLWAVLITYAQPKNTRYRFPWDVANGALIAALYLTRYITLAAIPFFILSWWIKPFPGEKGLFNPGVKKVTYFIAFTLAMLLTFSPWLLDGISEGVPLKLLLGFGIASRTTQAQLTFPRLLEWVLLYACYFILVAAPVFHLLLVSLRQIEIKNWREGFNRMILQVLALMAGFYAAVTRHSWRAFYNADLPSAIMGRYLIVFSVLYFIIAVIAVNRFKPENFKTQWHFIFFAQIVPFGLVSFAYFTLIKGAVVPTDGDLLKSLGSVDAFFTEILGPYFFILLFIIYGVSNWLMYFGKRRVAVYFLTAGLIVFYAIGVPAYNREIMEYQTYPYLAKQISLMLPSPDPKSGQAEQVTVFLPEERTVKSGAEIYNGLRINGFPETIIEAYSEEAVEEMATEKGFIILRLPDEMGSEELPVFEINAMQFQIIEIRK
;
A
#
# COMPACT_ATOMS: atom_id res chain seq x y z
N MET A 1 25.59 -0.07 -12.05
CA MET A 1 25.16 0.52 -10.75
C MET A 1 23.90 -0.15 -10.20
N ILE A 2 22.87 -0.37 -11.01
CA ILE A 2 21.62 -1.05 -10.57
C ILE A 2 21.86 -2.48 -10.14
N PHE A 3 22.69 -3.25 -10.84
CA PHE A 3 23.07 -4.61 -10.42
C PHE A 3 23.83 -4.64 -9.09
N ARG A 4 24.66 -3.63 -8.83
CA ARG A 4 25.34 -3.50 -7.53
C ARG A 4 24.34 -3.32 -6.40
N LEU A 5 23.35 -2.46 -6.61
CA LEU A 5 22.26 -2.24 -5.65
C LEU A 5 21.46 -3.54 -5.45
N PHE A 6 21.11 -4.23 -6.53
CA PHE A 6 20.43 -5.53 -6.47
C PHE A 6 21.25 -6.54 -5.65
N PHE A 7 22.54 -6.72 -5.94
CA PHE A 7 23.39 -7.64 -5.20
C PHE A 7 23.58 -7.24 -3.73
N LEU A 8 23.66 -5.93 -3.44
CA LEU A 8 23.76 -5.44 -2.07
C LEU A 8 22.50 -5.78 -1.25
N ILE A 9 21.32 -5.49 -1.80
CA ILE A 9 20.05 -5.79 -1.13
C ILE A 9 19.91 -7.31 -0.94
N SER A 10 20.17 -8.09 -1.99
CA SER A 10 20.12 -9.55 -1.92
C SER A 10 21.11 -10.13 -0.90
N ALA A 11 22.28 -9.53 -0.75
CA ALA A 11 23.25 -9.94 0.28
C ALA A 11 22.72 -9.67 1.69
N LEU A 12 22.14 -8.49 1.93
CA LEU A 12 21.54 -8.13 3.22
C LEU A 12 20.37 -9.04 3.58
N GLU A 13 19.50 -9.34 2.63
CA GLU A 13 18.38 -10.27 2.81
C GLU A 13 18.89 -11.69 3.12
N THR A 14 19.93 -12.14 2.44
CA THR A 14 20.53 -13.46 2.64
C THR A 14 21.18 -13.56 4.03
N PHE A 15 21.90 -12.52 4.48
CA PHE A 15 22.45 -12.46 5.84
C PHE A 15 21.35 -12.41 6.89
N PHE A 16 20.26 -11.66 6.66
CA PHE A 16 19.14 -11.61 7.59
C PHE A 16 18.51 -13.00 7.78
N ILE A 17 18.27 -13.74 6.70
CA ILE A 17 17.72 -15.11 6.80
C ILE A 17 18.71 -16.04 7.53
N SER A 18 20.02 -15.95 7.23
CA SER A 18 21.05 -16.72 7.94
C SER A 18 21.03 -16.43 9.44
N ALA A 19 21.00 -15.15 9.84
CA ALA A 19 20.95 -14.71 11.22
C ALA A 19 19.64 -15.14 11.92
N TYR A 20 18.51 -15.02 11.23
CA TYR A 20 17.22 -15.45 11.75
C TYR A 20 17.20 -16.96 12.04
N ILE A 21 17.62 -17.79 11.09
CA ILE A 21 17.70 -19.25 11.29
C ILE A 21 18.66 -19.61 12.44
N ALA A 22 19.76 -18.88 12.58
CA ALA A 22 20.70 -19.06 13.68
C ALA A 22 20.10 -18.68 15.05
N SER A 23 19.25 -17.64 15.11
CA SER A 23 18.66 -17.14 16.35
C SER A 23 17.49 -17.97 16.89
N VAL A 24 16.75 -18.66 16.02
CA VAL A 24 15.52 -19.41 16.40
C VAL A 24 15.81 -20.74 17.08
N GLY A 25 17.03 -21.08 17.40
CA GLY A 25 17.40 -22.33 18.10
C GLY A 25 16.94 -23.62 17.40
N SER A 26 17.38 -24.77 17.88
CA SER A 26 16.99 -26.08 17.35
C SER A 26 16.11 -26.84 18.34
N ILE A 27 15.15 -27.58 17.85
CA ILE A 27 14.34 -28.53 18.65
C ILE A 27 15.21 -29.67 19.20
N GLU A 28 16.28 -30.01 18.50
CA GLU A 28 17.22 -31.08 18.87
C GLU A 28 18.44 -30.49 19.57
N HIS A 29 18.79 -31.00 20.75
CA HIS A 29 20.07 -30.69 21.37
C HIS A 29 21.21 -31.23 20.49
N SER A 30 21.99 -30.33 19.97
CA SER A 30 23.12 -30.64 19.09
C SER A 30 24.41 -30.09 19.68
N ASN A 31 25.50 -30.86 19.52
CA ASN A 31 26.85 -30.41 19.87
C ASN A 31 27.45 -29.46 18.83
N LEU A 32 26.69 -29.08 17.79
CA LEU A 32 27.14 -28.13 16.77
C LEU A 32 27.11 -26.70 17.32
N PRO A 33 27.93 -25.79 16.74
CA PRO A 33 27.89 -24.38 17.09
C PRO A 33 26.49 -23.79 17.10
N LEU A 34 26.21 -22.93 18.07
CA LEU A 34 24.91 -22.29 18.28
C LEU A 34 23.76 -23.27 18.67
N GLY A 35 24.07 -24.53 19.01
CA GLY A 35 23.05 -25.55 19.34
C GLY A 35 22.15 -25.91 18.20
N LEU A 36 22.56 -25.68 16.95
CA LEU A 36 21.75 -25.94 15.76
C LEU A 36 21.78 -27.42 15.37
N SER A 37 20.67 -27.94 14.81
CA SER A 37 20.68 -29.24 14.16
C SER A 37 21.56 -29.21 12.89
N ALA A 38 22.08 -30.36 12.46
CA ALA A 38 22.95 -30.44 11.29
C ALA A 38 22.35 -29.84 10.00
N PRO A 39 21.07 -30.05 9.66
CA PRO A 39 20.44 -29.38 8.52
C PRO A 39 20.39 -27.85 8.67
N ARG A 40 20.02 -27.35 9.85
CA ARG A 40 19.99 -25.90 10.11
C ARG A 40 21.37 -25.27 10.03
N PHE A 41 22.36 -25.91 10.61
CA PHE A 41 23.75 -25.44 10.54
C PHE A 41 24.24 -25.38 9.09
N ALA A 42 23.94 -26.39 8.28
CA ALA A 42 24.25 -26.39 6.85
C ALA A 42 23.55 -25.23 6.11
N ILE A 43 22.26 -24.95 6.39
CA ILE A 43 21.54 -23.84 5.79
C ILE A 43 22.18 -22.50 6.20
N VAL A 44 22.45 -22.28 7.50
CA VAL A 44 23.07 -21.05 8.00
C VAL A 44 24.40 -20.77 7.32
N ILE A 45 25.28 -21.78 7.25
CA ILE A 45 26.57 -21.65 6.58
C ILE A 45 26.42 -21.36 5.09
N THR A 46 25.53 -22.09 4.42
CA THR A 46 25.29 -21.90 2.99
C THR A 46 24.81 -20.46 2.71
N PHE A 47 23.85 -19.96 3.49
CA PHE A 47 23.33 -18.60 3.34
C PHE A 47 24.36 -17.54 3.72
N PHE A 48 25.20 -17.79 4.72
CA PHE A 48 26.30 -16.88 5.07
C PHE A 48 27.31 -16.75 3.91
N PHE A 49 27.73 -17.87 3.32
CA PHE A 49 28.64 -17.86 2.16
C PHE A 49 27.97 -17.25 0.92
N LEU A 50 26.69 -17.56 0.67
CA LEU A 50 25.94 -16.95 -0.42
C LEU A 50 25.82 -15.44 -0.25
N GLY A 51 25.49 -14.95 0.96
CA GLY A 51 25.44 -13.54 1.27
C GLY A 51 26.78 -12.84 1.08
N SER A 52 27.87 -13.49 1.52
CA SER A 52 29.25 -13.00 1.34
C SER A 52 29.64 -12.93 -0.14
N PHE A 53 29.25 -13.93 -0.93
CA PHE A 53 29.45 -13.95 -2.37
C PHE A 53 28.68 -12.81 -3.08
N LEU A 54 27.41 -12.63 -2.76
CA LEU A 54 26.59 -11.52 -3.29
C LEU A 54 27.18 -10.16 -2.91
N LEU A 55 27.62 -10.01 -1.65
CA LEU A 55 28.27 -8.79 -1.16
C LEU A 55 29.58 -8.52 -1.91
N PHE A 56 30.37 -9.55 -2.16
CA PHE A 56 31.59 -9.44 -2.98
C PHE A 56 31.27 -8.90 -4.37
N PHE A 57 30.20 -9.39 -5.04
CA PHE A 57 29.79 -8.85 -6.33
C PHE A 57 29.28 -7.41 -6.24
N ALA A 58 28.62 -7.03 -5.15
CA ALA A 58 28.19 -5.65 -4.93
C ALA A 58 29.39 -4.70 -4.79
N LEU A 59 30.44 -5.10 -4.07
CA LEU A 59 31.59 -4.26 -3.70
C LEU A 59 32.75 -4.33 -4.68
N ARG A 60 32.97 -5.46 -5.36
CA ARG A 60 34.10 -5.67 -6.30
C ARG A 60 34.30 -4.54 -7.32
N PRO A 61 33.27 -3.97 -7.93
CA PRO A 61 33.43 -2.89 -8.90
C PRO A 61 33.92 -1.56 -8.31
N LEU A 62 33.90 -1.40 -7.00
CA LEU A 62 34.53 -0.24 -6.34
C LEU A 62 36.05 -0.35 -6.40
N LEU A 63 36.58 -1.56 -6.59
CA LEU A 63 38.03 -1.86 -6.58
C LEU A 63 38.64 -1.81 -7.99
N LYS A 64 37.91 -2.14 -9.05
CA LYS A 64 38.39 -2.03 -10.46
C LYS A 64 37.20 -2.06 -11.42
N LYS A 65 37.32 -1.36 -12.58
CA LYS A 65 36.41 -1.49 -13.73
C LYS A 65 36.46 -2.94 -14.25
N THR A 66 35.34 -3.64 -14.27
CA THR A 66 35.33 -5.09 -14.48
C THR A 66 34.29 -5.54 -15.50
N TYR A 67 34.43 -6.80 -15.95
CA TYR A 67 33.47 -7.58 -16.76
C TYR A 67 32.00 -7.46 -16.35
N LEU A 68 31.72 -7.14 -15.07
CA LEU A 68 30.35 -6.96 -14.58
C LEU A 68 29.67 -5.72 -15.14
N ASP A 69 30.42 -4.64 -15.39
CA ASP A 69 29.84 -3.43 -15.99
C ASP A 69 29.45 -3.72 -17.44
N ASP A 70 30.26 -4.50 -18.18
CA ASP A 70 29.97 -4.90 -19.57
C ASP A 70 28.82 -5.92 -19.60
N PHE A 71 28.77 -6.86 -18.63
CA PHE A 71 27.67 -7.83 -18.50
C PHE A 71 26.36 -7.15 -18.10
N GLU A 72 26.39 -6.17 -17.18
CA GLU A 72 25.25 -5.32 -16.85
C GLU A 72 24.72 -4.64 -18.09
N ILE A 73 25.59 -4.00 -18.88
CA ILE A 73 25.21 -3.31 -20.12
C ILE A 73 24.58 -4.31 -21.10
N GLN A 74 25.19 -5.48 -21.32
CA GLN A 74 24.66 -6.50 -22.21
C GLN A 74 23.27 -7.02 -21.83
N ILE A 75 22.98 -7.19 -20.52
CA ILE A 75 21.64 -7.59 -20.05
C ILE A 75 20.67 -6.43 -20.22
N LEU A 76 21.05 -5.24 -19.77
CA LEU A 76 20.19 -4.06 -19.80
C LEU A 76 19.88 -3.57 -21.22
N GLU A 77 20.76 -3.84 -22.18
CA GLU A 77 20.52 -3.55 -23.59
C GLU A 77 19.65 -4.61 -24.28
N SER A 78 19.68 -5.85 -23.80
CA SER A 78 18.95 -6.96 -24.41
C SER A 78 17.55 -7.14 -23.79
N GLU A 79 16.53 -6.77 -24.55
CA GLU A 79 15.14 -6.93 -24.14
C GLU A 79 14.72 -8.37 -23.89
N LYS A 80 15.22 -9.31 -24.70
CA LYS A 80 14.96 -10.74 -24.50
C LYS A 80 15.50 -11.24 -23.17
N LYS A 81 16.72 -10.79 -22.78
CA LYS A 81 17.32 -11.15 -21.49
C LYS A 81 16.55 -10.55 -20.33
N LEU A 82 16.07 -9.29 -20.44
CA LEU A 82 15.24 -8.66 -19.42
C LEU A 82 13.92 -9.42 -19.21
N TRP A 83 13.25 -9.82 -20.28
CA TRP A 83 12.04 -10.65 -20.16
C TRP A 83 12.32 -12.01 -19.54
N LEU A 84 13.43 -12.65 -19.92
CA LEU A 84 13.83 -13.92 -19.30
C LEU A 84 14.06 -13.77 -17.80
N VAL A 85 14.79 -12.73 -17.39
CA VAL A 85 15.04 -12.41 -15.96
C VAL A 85 13.72 -12.14 -15.22
N PHE A 86 12.81 -11.38 -15.84
CA PHE A 86 11.49 -11.12 -15.26
C PHE A 86 10.69 -12.41 -15.02
N PHE A 87 10.60 -13.28 -16.03
CA PHE A 87 9.85 -14.54 -15.92
C PHE A 87 10.48 -15.51 -14.92
N ILE A 88 11.81 -15.62 -14.89
CA ILE A 88 12.51 -16.44 -13.89
C ILE A 88 12.18 -15.93 -12.48
N GLY A 89 12.20 -14.61 -12.26
CA GLY A 89 11.84 -14.01 -10.98
C GLY A 89 10.39 -14.31 -10.56
N ILE A 90 9.44 -14.16 -11.48
CA ILE A 90 8.02 -14.47 -11.22
C ILE A 90 7.83 -15.96 -10.93
N LEU A 91 8.45 -16.86 -11.70
CA LEU A 91 8.35 -18.30 -11.48
C LEU A 91 8.94 -18.71 -10.13
N ALA A 92 10.10 -18.16 -9.76
CA ALA A 92 10.72 -18.42 -8.45
C ALA A 92 9.81 -17.96 -7.30
N ALA A 93 9.26 -16.75 -7.40
CA ALA A 93 8.33 -16.22 -6.40
C ALA A 93 7.03 -17.04 -6.32
N ALA A 94 6.44 -17.41 -7.46
CA ALA A 94 5.24 -18.24 -7.51
C ALA A 94 5.49 -19.61 -6.90
N ALA A 95 6.59 -20.29 -7.27
CA ALA A 95 6.96 -21.58 -6.69
C ALA A 95 7.14 -21.49 -5.17
N ALA A 96 7.82 -20.47 -4.69
CA ALA A 96 8.02 -20.25 -3.25
C ALA A 96 6.69 -20.02 -2.51
N LEU A 97 5.78 -19.22 -3.07
CA LEU A 97 4.46 -18.98 -2.49
C LEU A 97 3.60 -20.26 -2.48
N VAL A 98 3.64 -21.08 -3.53
CA VAL A 98 2.96 -22.40 -3.55
C VAL A 98 3.54 -23.30 -2.46
N LEU A 99 4.85 -23.35 -2.31
CA LEU A 99 5.49 -24.09 -1.22
C LEU A 99 5.07 -23.60 0.15
N LEU A 100 4.87 -22.30 0.36
CA LEU A 100 4.42 -21.73 1.62
C LEU A 100 2.93 -21.97 1.92
N THR A 101 2.06 -21.99 0.91
CA THR A 101 0.61 -22.11 1.08
C THR A 101 0.06 -23.52 0.97
N ARG A 102 0.74 -24.44 0.28
CA ARG A 102 0.31 -25.84 0.08
C ARG A 102 1.17 -26.86 0.85
N ARG A 103 1.73 -26.44 1.97
CA ARG A 103 2.67 -27.23 2.76
C ARG A 103 2.10 -28.58 3.24
N VAL A 104 0.83 -28.62 3.61
CA VAL A 104 0.18 -29.85 4.11
C VAL A 104 0.10 -30.90 2.99
N ASP A 105 -0.30 -30.45 1.80
CA ASP A 105 -0.47 -31.35 0.65
C ASP A 105 0.87 -31.84 0.08
N LEU A 106 1.91 -30.97 0.11
CA LEU A 106 3.19 -31.26 -0.54
C LEU A 106 4.17 -32.03 0.35
N PHE A 107 4.17 -31.78 1.67
CA PHE A 107 5.20 -32.33 2.55
C PHE A 107 4.69 -33.39 3.51
N GLY A 108 3.38 -33.56 3.74
CA GLY A 108 2.80 -34.62 4.52
C GLY A 108 3.58 -34.92 5.81
N ASN A 109 4.23 -36.10 5.87
CA ASN A 109 5.03 -36.57 7.01
C ASN A 109 6.38 -35.84 7.20
N TRP A 110 6.80 -34.98 6.25
CA TRP A 110 8.07 -34.24 6.30
C TRP A 110 7.95 -32.88 7.01
N LYS A 111 7.01 -32.74 7.93
CA LYS A 111 6.72 -31.50 8.64
C LYS A 111 7.96 -30.83 9.27
N LEU A 112 8.83 -31.60 9.90
CA LEU A 112 10.07 -31.08 10.53
C LEU A 112 11.05 -30.46 9.52
N VAL A 113 11.24 -31.13 8.37
CA VAL A 113 12.11 -30.63 7.30
C VAL A 113 11.52 -29.37 6.71
N TYR A 114 10.22 -29.36 6.46
CA TYR A 114 9.53 -28.20 5.94
C TYR A 114 9.70 -26.96 6.84
N GLN A 115 9.47 -27.09 8.14
CA GLN A 115 9.61 -25.98 9.11
C GLN A 115 11.02 -25.36 9.11
N GLN A 116 12.03 -26.14 8.81
CA GLN A 116 13.40 -25.64 8.70
C GLN A 116 13.63 -24.85 7.40
N LEU A 117 12.89 -25.18 6.32
CA LEU A 117 13.01 -24.56 5.01
C LEU A 117 12.09 -23.37 4.78
N GLU A 118 11.08 -23.13 5.64
CA GLU A 118 10.15 -21.99 5.49
C GLU A 118 10.86 -20.63 5.30
N PRO A 119 11.89 -20.26 6.08
CA PRO A 119 12.61 -19.00 5.85
C PRO A 119 13.32 -18.95 4.49
N VAL A 120 13.77 -20.11 3.98
CA VAL A 120 14.38 -20.22 2.65
C VAL A 120 13.36 -19.97 1.55
N PHE A 121 12.12 -20.46 1.71
CA PHE A 121 11.03 -20.19 0.76
C PHE A 121 10.64 -18.71 0.78
N VAL A 122 10.61 -18.06 1.95
CA VAL A 122 10.38 -16.61 2.05
C VAL A 122 11.48 -15.86 1.30
N TRP A 123 12.73 -16.21 1.53
CA TRP A 123 13.87 -15.62 0.82
C TRP A 123 13.74 -15.79 -0.71
N LEU A 124 13.40 -17.00 -1.18
CA LEU A 124 13.21 -17.28 -2.61
C LEU A 124 12.06 -16.43 -3.20
N ALA A 125 10.96 -16.25 -2.46
CA ALA A 125 9.85 -15.39 -2.89
C ALA A 125 10.30 -13.93 -3.01
N VAL A 126 11.02 -13.41 -2.02
CA VAL A 126 11.51 -12.02 -1.99
C VAL A 126 12.50 -11.78 -3.12
N ILE A 127 13.54 -12.62 -3.26
CA ILE A 127 14.54 -12.50 -4.33
C ILE A 127 13.88 -12.64 -5.72
N GLY A 128 12.92 -13.54 -5.86
CA GLY A 128 12.16 -13.71 -7.12
C GLY A 128 11.39 -12.45 -7.48
N LEU A 129 10.61 -11.91 -6.56
CA LEU A 129 9.85 -10.66 -6.76
C LEU A 129 10.78 -9.47 -7.01
N GLN A 130 11.87 -9.36 -6.26
CA GLN A 130 12.89 -8.33 -6.44
C GLN A 130 13.51 -8.40 -7.83
N THR A 131 13.89 -9.60 -8.28
CA THR A 131 14.45 -9.83 -9.63
C THR A 131 13.48 -9.40 -10.72
N ALA A 132 12.21 -9.80 -10.60
CA ALA A 132 11.16 -9.40 -11.54
C ALA A 132 10.93 -7.89 -11.51
N PHE A 133 10.89 -7.29 -10.33
CA PHE A 133 10.70 -5.85 -10.15
C PHE A 133 11.83 -5.03 -10.81
N PHE A 134 13.09 -5.39 -10.56
CA PHE A 134 14.23 -4.70 -11.17
C PHE A 134 14.21 -4.82 -12.71
N ALA A 135 13.90 -6.00 -13.22
CA ALA A 135 13.79 -6.22 -14.67
C ALA A 135 12.63 -5.40 -15.28
N ALA A 136 11.46 -5.39 -14.65
CA ALA A 136 10.29 -4.63 -15.09
C ALA A 136 10.56 -3.11 -15.03
N LEU A 137 11.13 -2.63 -13.93
CA LEU A 137 11.46 -1.21 -13.75
C LEU A 137 12.43 -0.73 -14.82
N TRP A 138 13.51 -1.50 -15.04
CA TRP A 138 14.49 -1.17 -16.07
C TRP A 138 13.86 -1.18 -17.47
N TYR A 139 13.07 -2.19 -17.77
CA TYR A 139 12.34 -2.29 -19.02
C TYR A 139 11.44 -1.06 -19.23
N CYS A 140 10.61 -0.71 -18.24
CA CYS A 140 9.75 0.45 -18.31
C CYS A 140 10.56 1.75 -18.50
N ALA A 141 11.61 1.96 -17.71
CA ALA A 141 12.45 3.14 -17.80
C ALA A 141 13.08 3.29 -19.20
N LYS A 142 13.61 2.20 -19.75
CA LYS A 142 14.23 2.19 -21.07
C LYS A 142 13.23 2.51 -22.20
N PHE A 143 12.03 1.94 -22.14
CA PHE A 143 11.05 2.10 -23.24
C PHE A 143 10.20 3.34 -23.15
N LEU A 144 10.06 3.90 -21.95
CA LEU A 144 9.26 5.10 -21.73
C LEU A 144 10.06 6.40 -21.85
N GLN A 145 11.40 6.33 -21.99
CA GLN A 145 12.22 7.52 -22.14
C GLN A 145 11.87 8.31 -23.40
N LYS A 146 11.74 9.62 -23.23
CA LYS A 146 11.38 10.56 -24.29
C LYS A 146 12.56 10.84 -25.23
N ASN A 147 13.78 10.81 -24.71
CA ASN A 147 15.00 11.16 -25.43
C ASN A 147 15.81 9.92 -25.80
N THR A 148 15.95 9.65 -27.08
CA THR A 148 16.76 8.55 -27.62
C THR A 148 18.27 8.77 -27.47
N THR A 149 18.70 9.96 -27.03
CA THR A 149 20.11 10.35 -26.84
C THR A 149 20.63 10.04 -25.42
N GLU A 150 19.76 9.69 -24.49
CA GLU A 150 20.18 9.33 -23.14
C GLU A 150 20.88 7.97 -23.13
N THR A 151 22.05 7.93 -22.49
CA THR A 151 22.84 6.71 -22.38
C THR A 151 22.31 5.81 -21.25
N VAL A 152 22.63 4.50 -21.29
CA VAL A 152 22.39 3.55 -20.19
C VAL A 152 22.95 4.10 -18.86
N ARG A 153 24.05 4.84 -18.93
CA ARG A 153 24.70 5.43 -17.74
C ARG A 153 23.85 6.54 -17.12
N ASP A 154 23.20 7.37 -17.92
CA ASP A 154 22.37 8.47 -17.42
C ASP A 154 21.08 7.93 -16.83
N LEU A 155 20.47 6.94 -17.47
CA LEU A 155 19.32 6.22 -16.93
C LEU A 155 19.65 5.53 -15.59
N ASN A 156 20.82 4.90 -15.47
CA ASN A 156 21.29 4.30 -14.22
C ASN A 156 21.38 5.33 -13.09
N LYS A 157 21.87 6.56 -13.39
CA LYS A 157 21.95 7.62 -12.38
C LYS A 157 20.55 8.10 -11.95
N GLU A 158 19.65 8.33 -12.90
CA GLU A 158 18.27 8.73 -12.60
C GLU A 158 17.57 7.71 -11.72
N LEU A 159 17.62 6.42 -12.09
CA LEU A 159 17.00 5.36 -11.31
C LEU A 159 17.63 5.20 -9.92
N LEU A 160 18.95 5.40 -9.79
CA LEU A 160 19.61 5.37 -8.49
C LEU A 160 19.10 6.47 -7.55
N LEU A 161 18.85 7.68 -8.07
CA LEU A 161 18.23 8.76 -7.28
C LEU A 161 16.80 8.40 -6.84
N VAL A 162 16.02 7.78 -7.73
CA VAL A 162 14.67 7.30 -7.39
C VAL A 162 14.71 6.18 -6.35
N PHE A 163 15.70 5.27 -6.42
CA PHE A 163 15.93 4.28 -5.35
C PHE A 163 16.35 4.94 -4.04
N GLY A 164 17.20 5.98 -4.08
CA GLY A 164 17.54 6.76 -2.89
C GLY A 164 16.30 7.37 -2.23
N LEU A 165 15.38 7.91 -3.03
CA LEU A 165 14.09 8.42 -2.56
C LEU A 165 13.24 7.31 -1.95
N PHE A 166 13.13 6.16 -2.63
CA PHE A 166 12.40 4.99 -2.15
C PHE A 166 12.90 4.53 -0.77
N PHE A 167 14.21 4.30 -0.62
CA PHE A 167 14.79 3.88 0.65
C PHE A 167 14.65 4.93 1.74
N GLY A 168 14.82 6.22 1.39
CA GLY A 168 14.60 7.32 2.32
C GLY A 168 13.19 7.28 2.90
N PHE A 169 12.16 7.05 2.08
CA PHE A 169 10.78 6.93 2.56
C PHE A 169 10.49 5.64 3.30
N VAL A 170 11.10 4.51 2.93
CA VAL A 170 11.03 3.28 3.75
C VAL A 170 11.53 3.56 5.15
N VAL A 171 12.73 4.18 5.29
CA VAL A 171 13.30 4.52 6.59
C VAL A 171 12.40 5.50 7.36
N VAL A 172 11.93 6.57 6.72
CA VAL A 172 11.01 7.53 7.35
C VAL A 172 9.77 6.83 7.89
N LYS A 173 9.16 5.93 7.13
CA LYS A 173 7.96 5.19 7.56
C LYS A 173 8.25 4.23 8.72
N LEU A 174 9.41 3.60 8.75
CA LEU A 174 9.77 2.66 9.81
C LEU A 174 10.21 3.37 11.09
N VAL A 175 10.92 4.50 10.98
CA VAL A 175 11.49 5.20 12.14
C VAL A 175 10.49 6.17 12.78
N PHE A 176 9.79 6.96 11.96
CA PHE A 176 8.92 8.04 12.47
C PHE A 176 7.47 7.63 12.72
N ILE A 177 7.07 6.45 12.25
CA ILE A 177 5.69 5.99 12.35
C ILE A 177 5.65 4.70 13.15
N SER A 178 5.73 4.82 14.47
CA SER A 178 5.63 3.68 15.37
C SER A 178 4.21 3.15 15.44
N ALA A 179 4.08 1.82 15.47
CA ALA A 179 2.86 1.11 15.84
C ALA A 179 3.27 -0.19 16.54
N PHE A 180 2.55 -0.56 17.59
CA PHE A 180 2.89 -1.70 18.42
C PHE A 180 2.09 -2.96 18.06
N GLY A 181 0.92 -2.77 17.45
CA GLY A 181 0.05 -3.86 17.01
C GLY A 181 -1.07 -3.35 16.10
N PRO A 182 -1.90 -4.26 15.56
CA PRO A 182 -3.09 -3.90 14.79
C PRO A 182 -4.11 -3.21 15.71
N LEU A 183 -4.95 -2.36 15.13
CA LEU A 183 -6.03 -1.70 15.89
C LEU A 183 -7.18 -2.67 16.30
N GLY A 184 -7.02 -3.96 16.03
CA GLY A 184 -7.90 -5.01 16.53
C GLY A 184 -9.31 -5.06 15.92
N ARG A 185 -9.63 -4.17 14.97
CA ARG A 185 -10.99 -4.03 14.42
C ARG A 185 -11.02 -3.99 12.91
N GLY A 186 -12.12 -4.50 12.35
CA GLY A 186 -12.46 -4.38 10.94
C GLY A 186 -11.47 -5.05 9.99
N ASP A 187 -11.15 -4.38 8.91
CA ASP A 187 -10.40 -4.92 7.76
C ASP A 187 -9.03 -5.52 8.14
N GLU A 188 -8.35 -4.97 9.17
CA GLU A 188 -6.98 -5.38 9.53
C GLU A 188 -6.89 -6.84 9.92
N MET A 189 -7.78 -7.25 10.83
CA MET A 189 -7.79 -8.62 11.32
C MET A 189 -8.31 -9.59 10.27
N THR A 190 -9.29 -9.17 9.46
CA THR A 190 -9.75 -9.99 8.32
C THR A 190 -8.62 -10.33 7.36
N TYR A 191 -7.76 -9.37 7.01
CA TYR A 191 -6.59 -9.63 6.17
C TYR A 191 -5.57 -10.53 6.85
N PHE A 192 -5.38 -10.37 8.16
CA PHE A 192 -4.49 -11.22 8.93
C PHE A 192 -5.01 -12.65 9.01
N ASP A 193 -6.30 -12.85 9.33
CA ASP A 193 -6.96 -14.16 9.40
C ASP A 193 -6.89 -14.90 8.06
N MET A 194 -7.11 -14.19 6.96
CA MET A 194 -6.95 -14.75 5.61
C MET A 194 -5.50 -15.18 5.35
N ALA A 195 -4.52 -14.36 5.74
CA ALA A 195 -3.11 -14.70 5.58
C ALA A 195 -2.73 -15.93 6.41
N GLU A 196 -3.23 -16.03 7.65
CA GLU A 196 -3.02 -17.17 8.51
C GLU A 196 -3.67 -18.44 7.96
N SER A 197 -4.91 -18.36 7.48
CA SER A 197 -5.60 -19.48 6.82
C SER A 197 -4.87 -19.96 5.57
N LEU A 198 -4.36 -19.04 4.75
CA LEU A 198 -3.51 -19.35 3.60
C LEU A 198 -2.20 -20.03 4.03
N TYR A 199 -1.54 -19.51 5.08
CA TYR A 199 -0.31 -20.11 5.60
C TYR A 199 -0.53 -21.49 6.18
N ARG A 200 -1.67 -21.72 6.85
CA ARG A 200 -2.04 -23.03 7.39
C ARG A 200 -2.54 -24.03 6.34
N GLY A 201 -2.86 -23.57 5.12
CA GLY A 201 -3.38 -24.39 4.03
C GLY A 201 -4.88 -24.70 4.14
N PHE A 202 -5.63 -23.99 4.97
CA PHE A 202 -7.07 -24.17 5.16
C PHE A 202 -7.92 -23.03 4.57
N PHE A 203 -7.31 -22.18 3.75
CA PHE A 203 -8.01 -21.05 3.18
C PHE A 203 -9.12 -21.49 2.23
N SER A 204 -10.30 -20.93 2.44
CA SER A 204 -11.47 -21.08 1.58
C SER A 204 -11.94 -19.69 1.11
N PRO A 205 -12.22 -19.47 -0.18
CA PRO A 205 -12.88 -18.27 -0.66
C PRO A 205 -14.21 -17.95 0.03
N ARG A 206 -14.89 -18.97 0.58
CA ARG A 206 -16.13 -18.81 1.34
C ARG A 206 -15.90 -18.03 2.65
N ASP A 207 -14.75 -18.23 3.28
CA ASP A 207 -14.38 -17.62 4.56
C ASP A 207 -13.72 -16.25 4.38
N SER A 208 -13.49 -15.82 3.17
CA SER A 208 -12.80 -14.56 2.83
C SER A 208 -13.57 -13.30 3.26
N ASN A 209 -14.80 -13.45 3.74
CA ASN A 209 -15.66 -12.34 4.19
C ASN A 209 -15.76 -11.18 3.19
N HIS A 210 -15.73 -11.51 1.89
CA HIS A 210 -15.77 -10.56 0.75
C HIS A 210 -14.48 -9.77 0.51
N TYR A 211 -13.33 -10.21 1.03
CA TYR A 211 -12.04 -9.57 0.75
C TYR A 211 -11.26 -10.33 -0.33
N PRO A 212 -10.59 -9.63 -1.25
CA PRO A 212 -9.78 -10.28 -2.29
C PRO A 212 -8.46 -10.83 -1.72
N PRO A 213 -7.90 -11.90 -2.34
CA PRO A 213 -6.84 -12.70 -1.72
C PRO A 213 -5.42 -12.16 -1.89
N LEU A 214 -5.16 -11.21 -2.82
CA LEU A 214 -3.77 -10.90 -3.21
C LEU A 214 -2.99 -10.23 -2.06
N TYR A 215 -3.59 -9.30 -1.33
CA TYR A 215 -2.89 -8.67 -0.21
C TYR A 215 -2.62 -9.67 0.93
N PRO A 216 -3.61 -10.46 1.44
CA PRO A 216 -3.33 -11.53 2.39
C PRO A 216 -2.24 -12.49 1.92
N LEU A 217 -2.24 -12.89 0.66
CA LEU A 217 -1.21 -13.77 0.10
C LEU A 217 0.21 -13.17 0.23
N THR A 218 0.35 -11.85 0.11
CA THR A 218 1.66 -11.20 0.32
C THR A 218 2.10 -11.21 1.78
N LEU A 219 1.17 -11.30 2.72
CA LEU A 219 1.46 -11.35 4.16
C LEU A 219 1.92 -12.73 4.63
N VAL A 220 1.64 -13.80 3.89
CA VAL A 220 1.98 -15.20 4.27
C VAL A 220 3.45 -15.34 4.67
N GLY A 221 4.36 -14.70 3.93
CA GLY A 221 5.79 -14.75 4.22
C GLY A 221 6.18 -14.16 5.58
N THR A 222 5.39 -13.23 6.12
CA THR A 222 5.69 -12.59 7.41
C THR A 222 5.36 -13.50 8.59
N LEU A 223 4.41 -14.42 8.42
CA LEU A 223 3.98 -15.36 9.46
C LEU A 223 5.08 -16.38 9.84
N VAL A 224 6.03 -16.62 8.94
CA VAL A 224 7.21 -17.45 9.20
C VAL A 224 8.07 -16.90 10.35
N PHE A 225 8.05 -15.59 10.56
CA PHE A 225 8.84 -14.90 11.57
C PHE A 225 8.20 -14.87 12.97
N LYS A 226 7.04 -15.53 13.16
CA LYS A 226 6.35 -15.71 14.46
C LYS A 226 6.23 -14.40 15.26
N ALA A 227 6.93 -14.27 16.39
CA ALA A 227 6.90 -13.08 17.24
C ALA A 227 7.28 -11.76 16.53
N TRP A 228 7.91 -11.84 15.35
CA TRP A 228 8.25 -10.69 14.50
C TRP A 228 7.27 -10.49 13.34
N THR A 229 6.15 -11.20 13.33
CA THR A 229 5.16 -11.14 12.24
C THR A 229 4.68 -9.70 11.99
N PHE A 230 4.29 -8.98 13.03
CA PHE A 230 3.79 -7.61 12.88
C PHE A 230 4.88 -6.65 12.37
N GLU A 231 6.11 -6.79 12.85
CA GLU A 231 7.25 -6.02 12.36
C GLU A 231 7.52 -6.32 10.88
N GLY A 232 7.45 -7.59 10.50
CA GLY A 232 7.56 -8.03 9.10
C GLY A 232 6.46 -7.41 8.22
N ILE A 233 5.23 -7.37 8.69
CA ILE A 233 4.11 -6.72 7.99
C ILE A 233 4.36 -5.21 7.83
N LYS A 234 4.83 -4.51 8.87
CA LYS A 234 5.17 -3.08 8.78
C LYS A 234 6.25 -2.81 7.75
N ILE A 235 7.32 -3.62 7.76
CA ILE A 235 8.42 -3.52 6.77
C ILE A 235 7.87 -3.74 5.36
N LEU A 236 7.11 -4.80 5.15
CA LEU A 236 6.51 -5.11 3.85
C LEU A 236 5.61 -3.98 3.35
N ASN A 237 4.75 -3.46 4.23
CA ASN A 237 3.86 -2.34 3.92
C ASN A 237 4.64 -1.05 3.62
N ALA A 238 5.71 -0.77 4.36
CA ALA A 238 6.58 0.38 4.10
C ALA A 238 7.27 0.27 2.74
N VAL A 239 7.74 -0.93 2.36
CA VAL A 239 8.31 -1.23 1.04
C VAL A 239 7.25 -1.05 -0.05
N PHE A 240 6.08 -1.67 0.08
CA PHE A 240 5.00 -1.53 -0.89
C PHE A 240 4.59 -0.08 -1.08
N SER A 241 4.21 0.60 -0.01
CA SER A 241 3.71 1.98 -0.11
C SER A 241 4.77 2.98 -0.57
N SER A 242 6.07 2.72 -0.31
CA SER A 242 7.15 3.57 -0.84
C SER A 242 7.43 3.31 -2.31
N SER A 243 7.11 2.11 -2.82
CA SER A 243 7.35 1.75 -4.22
C SER A 243 6.55 2.58 -5.23
N LEU A 244 5.53 3.34 -4.76
CA LEU A 244 4.78 4.28 -5.60
C LEU A 244 5.67 5.35 -6.27
N VAL A 245 6.87 5.63 -5.72
CA VAL A 245 7.81 6.60 -6.31
C VAL A 245 8.18 6.24 -7.75
N PHE A 246 8.27 4.94 -8.06
CA PHE A 246 8.68 4.47 -9.38
C PHE A 246 7.65 4.76 -10.47
N PRO A 247 6.38 4.32 -10.38
CA PRO A 247 5.38 4.64 -11.39
C PRO A 247 5.09 6.14 -11.46
N VAL A 248 5.13 6.87 -10.32
CA VAL A 248 4.96 8.33 -10.31
C VAL A 248 6.08 9.01 -11.08
N TYR A 249 7.33 8.67 -10.78
CA TYR A 249 8.49 9.22 -11.50
C TYR A 249 8.39 8.95 -13.00
N LEU A 250 8.15 7.69 -13.38
CA LEU A 250 8.06 7.30 -14.79
C LEU A 250 6.88 7.97 -15.51
N LEU A 251 5.73 8.12 -14.88
CA LEU A 251 4.57 8.78 -15.45
C LEU A 251 4.84 10.29 -15.67
N ALA A 252 5.37 10.96 -14.65
CA ALA A 252 5.73 12.37 -14.75
C ALA A 252 6.84 12.61 -15.81
N ARG A 253 7.83 11.71 -15.87
CA ARG A 253 8.99 11.78 -16.80
C ARG A 253 8.59 11.74 -18.28
N GLN A 254 7.38 11.20 -18.57
CA GLN A 254 6.80 11.29 -19.93
C GLN A 254 6.53 12.74 -20.37
N HIS A 255 6.34 13.65 -19.44
CA HIS A 255 5.82 14.99 -19.69
C HIS A 255 6.78 16.10 -19.28
N VAL A 256 7.63 15.87 -18.27
CA VAL A 256 8.55 16.85 -17.71
C VAL A 256 9.97 16.30 -17.65
N ASP A 257 10.95 17.16 -17.32
CA ASP A 257 12.33 16.75 -17.11
C ASP A 257 12.52 15.90 -15.85
N SER A 258 13.69 15.30 -15.71
CA SER A 258 14.06 14.42 -14.60
C SER A 258 13.88 15.07 -13.22
N LYS A 259 14.23 16.37 -13.08
CA LYS A 259 14.13 17.10 -11.81
C LYS A 259 12.66 17.29 -11.39
N ASN A 260 11.82 17.72 -12.31
CA ASN A 260 10.40 17.93 -12.05
C ASN A 260 9.67 16.60 -11.84
N ALA A 261 10.07 15.53 -12.54
CA ALA A 261 9.56 14.18 -12.29
C ALA A 261 9.94 13.67 -10.90
N PHE A 262 11.17 13.93 -10.45
CA PHE A 262 11.63 13.60 -9.09
C PHE A 262 10.84 14.38 -8.03
N ILE A 263 10.58 15.67 -8.25
CA ILE A 263 9.73 16.48 -7.35
C ILE A 263 8.32 15.88 -7.26
N ALA A 264 7.70 15.49 -8.37
CA ALA A 264 6.38 14.87 -8.35
C ALA A 264 6.38 13.56 -7.53
N ALA A 265 7.41 12.72 -7.68
CA ALA A 265 7.57 11.49 -6.91
C ALA A 265 7.79 11.76 -5.41
N PHE A 266 8.62 12.74 -5.07
CA PHE A 266 8.86 13.17 -3.70
C PHE A 266 7.57 13.68 -3.02
N LEU A 267 6.85 14.61 -3.66
CA LEU A 267 5.60 15.17 -3.14
C LEU A 267 4.53 14.09 -2.92
N SER A 268 4.47 13.10 -3.80
CA SER A 268 3.50 12.00 -3.69
C SER A 268 3.71 11.16 -2.43
N CYS A 269 4.95 11.03 -1.96
CA CYS A 269 5.27 10.30 -0.74
C CYS A 269 5.00 11.09 0.54
N LEU A 270 4.89 12.41 0.47
CA LEU A 270 4.60 13.27 1.62
C LEU A 270 3.13 13.29 2.00
N ILE A 271 2.25 12.78 1.16
CA ILE A 271 0.82 12.71 1.46
C ILE A 271 0.64 11.91 2.77
N PRO A 272 -0.03 12.45 3.80
CA PRO A 272 -0.10 11.86 5.14
C PRO A 272 -0.52 10.40 5.15
N TYR A 273 -1.46 10.02 4.30
CA TYR A 273 -1.89 8.63 4.15
C TYR A 273 -0.79 7.67 3.76
N HIS A 274 0.04 8.05 2.77
CA HIS A 274 1.16 7.21 2.35
C HIS A 274 2.23 7.08 3.42
N LEU A 275 2.29 8.01 4.35
CA LEU A 275 3.17 7.93 5.52
C LEU A 275 2.60 7.01 6.60
N VAL A 276 1.28 6.97 6.75
CA VAL A 276 0.63 6.35 7.91
C VAL A 276 0.12 4.94 7.66
N PHE A 277 -0.42 4.64 6.49
CA PHE A 277 -0.94 3.31 6.16
C PHE A 277 0.04 2.15 6.38
N PRO A 278 1.36 2.28 6.22
CA PRO A 278 2.27 1.16 6.45
C PRO A 278 2.21 0.53 7.84
N ARG A 279 1.77 1.27 8.86
CA ARG A 279 1.60 0.72 10.21
C ARG A 279 0.31 -0.07 10.40
N ARG A 280 -0.62 -0.02 9.43
CA ARG A 280 -1.88 -0.73 9.45
C ARG A 280 -1.86 -1.92 8.50
N ILE A 281 -2.53 -3.00 8.85
CA ILE A 281 -2.68 -4.18 7.99
C ILE A 281 -3.79 -3.89 6.98
N LEU A 282 -3.49 -3.04 5.99
CA LEU A 282 -4.45 -2.57 5.00
C LEU A 282 -3.96 -2.81 3.58
N SER A 283 -4.85 -3.28 2.73
CA SER A 283 -4.58 -3.55 1.32
C SER A 283 -4.20 -2.31 0.51
N GLU A 284 -4.47 -1.10 1.00
CA GLU A 284 -4.06 0.17 0.41
C GLU A 284 -2.55 0.26 0.22
N ASN A 285 -1.76 -0.36 1.10
CA ASN A 285 -0.30 -0.38 1.00
C ASN A 285 0.18 -1.00 -0.32
N LEU A 286 -0.48 -2.05 -0.78
CA LEU A 286 -0.21 -2.72 -2.06
C LEU A 286 -1.02 -2.09 -3.20
N PHE A 287 -2.27 -1.72 -2.94
CA PHE A 287 -3.20 -1.22 -3.95
C PHE A 287 -2.72 0.06 -4.63
N PHE A 288 -2.24 1.05 -3.88
CA PHE A 288 -1.85 2.34 -4.43
C PHE A 288 -0.69 2.25 -5.42
N PRO A 289 0.44 1.59 -5.11
CA PRO A 289 1.49 1.42 -6.11
C PRO A 289 1.03 0.60 -7.33
N LEU A 290 0.25 -0.49 -7.13
CA LEU A 290 -0.30 -1.26 -8.25
C LEU A 290 -1.22 -0.43 -9.13
N PHE A 291 -2.09 0.41 -8.54
CA PHE A 291 -2.97 1.31 -9.28
C PHE A 291 -2.17 2.29 -10.15
N LEU A 292 -1.12 2.88 -9.59
CA LEU A 292 -0.27 3.82 -10.33
C LEU A 292 0.52 3.12 -11.45
N TRP A 293 0.97 1.88 -11.21
CA TRP A 293 1.55 1.06 -12.28
C TRP A 293 0.52 0.74 -13.37
N ALA A 294 -0.72 0.38 -13.01
CA ALA A 294 -1.79 0.15 -13.97
C ALA A 294 -2.11 1.40 -14.79
N VAL A 295 -2.17 2.57 -14.15
CA VAL A 295 -2.34 3.86 -14.83
C VAL A 295 -1.19 4.12 -15.81
N LEU A 296 0.06 3.96 -15.37
CA LEU A 296 1.25 4.16 -16.19
C LEU A 296 1.25 3.22 -17.40
N ILE A 297 1.10 1.91 -17.19
CA ILE A 297 1.19 0.90 -18.25
C ILE A 297 0.02 1.02 -19.22
N THR A 298 -1.17 1.36 -18.72
CA THR A 298 -2.33 1.62 -19.57
C THR A 298 -2.14 2.90 -20.39
N TYR A 299 -1.60 3.95 -19.79
CA TYR A 299 -1.32 5.21 -20.47
C TYR A 299 -0.17 5.08 -21.48
N ALA A 300 0.98 4.62 -21.03
CA ALA A 300 2.20 4.55 -21.82
C ALA A 300 2.18 3.37 -22.80
N GLN A 301 3.04 3.44 -23.78
CA GLN A 301 3.23 2.33 -24.73
C GLN A 301 4.67 2.29 -25.21
N PRO A 302 5.25 1.11 -25.46
CA PRO A 302 6.55 0.98 -26.06
C PRO A 302 6.58 1.64 -27.45
N LYS A 303 7.66 2.35 -27.74
CA LYS A 303 7.88 2.95 -29.08
C LYS A 303 8.00 1.85 -30.15
N ASN A 304 8.65 0.73 -29.83
CA ASN A 304 8.81 -0.41 -30.73
C ASN A 304 7.58 -1.34 -30.64
N THR A 305 6.92 -1.54 -31.77
CA THR A 305 5.71 -2.38 -31.87
C THR A 305 5.95 -3.85 -31.51
N ARG A 306 7.19 -4.37 -31.63
CA ARG A 306 7.57 -5.74 -31.28
C ARG A 306 7.31 -6.05 -29.80
N TYR A 307 7.47 -5.08 -28.90
CA TYR A 307 7.35 -5.27 -27.45
C TYR A 307 5.97 -4.90 -26.91
N ARG A 308 5.08 -4.49 -27.77
CA ARG A 308 3.74 -4.08 -27.40
C ARG A 308 2.87 -5.24 -26.94
N PHE A 309 3.01 -6.41 -27.58
CA PHE A 309 2.26 -7.60 -27.17
C PHE A 309 2.51 -7.99 -25.69
N PRO A 310 3.77 -8.27 -25.25
CA PRO A 310 4.02 -8.57 -23.84
C PRO A 310 3.66 -7.42 -22.89
N TRP A 311 3.74 -6.17 -23.34
CA TRP A 311 3.28 -5.02 -22.57
C TRP A 311 1.79 -5.05 -22.31
N ASP A 312 0.99 -5.37 -23.31
CA ASP A 312 -0.47 -5.43 -23.18
C ASP A 312 -0.91 -6.65 -22.37
N VAL A 313 -0.21 -7.79 -22.48
CA VAL A 313 -0.39 -8.96 -21.59
C VAL A 313 -0.12 -8.58 -20.13
N ALA A 314 1.03 -7.94 -19.85
CA ALA A 314 1.36 -7.48 -18.50
C ALA A 314 0.35 -6.49 -17.96
N ASN A 315 -0.19 -5.61 -18.80
CA ASN A 315 -1.22 -4.65 -18.43
C ASN A 315 -2.53 -5.35 -17.99
N GLY A 316 -2.99 -6.33 -18.77
CA GLY A 316 -4.18 -7.12 -18.41
C GLY A 316 -3.99 -7.86 -17.09
N ALA A 317 -2.87 -8.54 -16.90
CA ALA A 317 -2.53 -9.23 -15.66
C ALA A 317 -2.47 -8.27 -14.46
N LEU A 318 -1.91 -7.07 -14.64
CA LEU A 318 -1.80 -6.06 -13.58
C LEU A 318 -3.16 -5.52 -13.16
N ILE A 319 -4.09 -5.28 -14.11
CA ILE A 319 -5.46 -4.84 -13.78
C ILE A 319 -6.21 -5.93 -13.01
N ALA A 320 -6.01 -7.20 -13.36
CA ALA A 320 -6.56 -8.30 -12.59
C ALA A 320 -5.93 -8.40 -11.19
N ALA A 321 -4.61 -8.23 -11.04
CA ALA A 321 -3.94 -8.18 -9.75
C ALA A 321 -4.46 -7.01 -8.89
N LEU A 322 -4.73 -5.87 -9.49
CA LEU A 322 -5.35 -4.72 -8.82
C LEU A 322 -6.76 -5.08 -8.30
N TYR A 323 -7.58 -5.77 -9.09
CA TYR A 323 -8.88 -6.29 -8.66
C TYR A 323 -8.75 -7.31 -7.52
N LEU A 324 -7.81 -8.24 -7.63
CA LEU A 324 -7.52 -9.22 -6.57
C LEU A 324 -6.92 -8.60 -5.30
N THR A 325 -6.55 -7.32 -5.35
CA THR A 325 -6.16 -6.54 -4.16
C THR A 325 -7.34 -5.82 -3.54
N ARG A 326 -8.24 -5.24 -4.37
CA ARG A 326 -9.46 -4.53 -3.91
C ARG A 326 -10.57 -4.58 -4.95
N TYR A 327 -11.74 -5.04 -4.54
CA TYR A 327 -12.91 -5.16 -5.43
C TYR A 327 -13.42 -3.85 -6.02
N ILE A 328 -13.13 -2.70 -5.41
CA ILE A 328 -13.47 -1.38 -5.97
C ILE A 328 -12.92 -1.20 -7.39
N THR A 329 -11.84 -1.91 -7.73
CA THR A 329 -11.25 -1.91 -9.08
C THR A 329 -12.23 -2.33 -10.15
N LEU A 330 -13.23 -3.15 -9.82
CA LEU A 330 -14.27 -3.56 -10.78
C LEU A 330 -14.93 -2.35 -11.44
N ALA A 331 -15.17 -1.28 -10.69
CA ALA A 331 -15.70 -0.04 -11.23
C ALA A 331 -14.74 0.70 -12.17
N ALA A 332 -13.44 0.47 -12.04
CA ALA A 332 -12.40 1.07 -12.87
C ALA A 332 -12.06 0.24 -14.12
N ILE A 333 -12.32 -1.07 -14.12
CA ILE A 333 -12.00 -1.95 -15.25
C ILE A 333 -12.54 -1.44 -16.59
N PRO A 334 -13.82 -1.02 -16.73
CA PRO A 334 -14.33 -0.47 -17.99
C PRO A 334 -13.54 0.74 -18.48
N PHE A 335 -13.09 1.59 -17.55
CA PHE A 335 -12.31 2.80 -17.87
C PHE A 335 -10.85 2.48 -18.20
N PHE A 336 -10.24 1.46 -17.60
CA PHE A 336 -8.95 0.94 -18.04
C PHE A 336 -9.04 0.35 -19.46
N ILE A 337 -10.07 -0.44 -19.75
CA ILE A 337 -10.34 -0.99 -21.08
C ILE A 337 -10.54 0.15 -22.09
N LEU A 338 -11.36 1.13 -21.76
CA LEU A 338 -11.57 2.31 -22.61
C LEU A 338 -10.25 3.07 -22.85
N SER A 339 -9.49 3.32 -21.78
CA SER A 339 -8.18 4.00 -21.86
C SER A 339 -7.18 3.24 -22.72
N TRP A 340 -7.20 1.92 -22.64
CA TRP A 340 -6.41 1.07 -23.53
C TRP A 340 -6.89 1.18 -24.99
N TRP A 341 -8.20 1.14 -25.22
CA TRP A 341 -8.79 1.17 -26.55
C TRP A 341 -8.55 2.48 -27.31
N ILE A 342 -8.60 3.60 -26.62
CA ILE A 342 -8.39 4.93 -27.23
C ILE A 342 -6.91 5.21 -27.58
N LYS A 343 -5.97 4.39 -27.12
CA LYS A 343 -4.55 4.56 -27.49
C LYS A 343 -4.36 4.57 -29.02
N PRO A 344 -3.58 5.50 -29.57
CA PRO A 344 -3.19 5.45 -30.98
C PRO A 344 -2.43 4.15 -31.29
N PHE A 345 -2.73 3.55 -32.43
CA PHE A 345 -2.07 2.33 -32.85
C PHE A 345 -1.50 2.47 -34.27
N PRO A 346 -0.26 2.00 -34.56
CA PRO A 346 0.30 2.05 -35.90
C PRO A 346 -0.58 1.29 -36.89
N GLY A 347 -0.97 1.94 -38.00
CA GLY A 347 -1.86 1.38 -39.02
C GLY A 347 -3.36 1.45 -38.70
N GLU A 348 -3.76 2.07 -37.59
CA GLU A 348 -5.16 2.35 -37.27
C GLU A 348 -5.71 3.44 -38.19
N LYS A 349 -6.86 3.21 -38.82
CA LYS A 349 -7.55 4.20 -39.66
C LYS A 349 -8.55 5.07 -38.89
N GLY A 350 -8.76 4.77 -37.61
CA GLY A 350 -9.67 5.51 -36.71
C GLY A 350 -10.08 4.65 -35.52
N LEU A 351 -10.77 5.27 -34.56
CA LEU A 351 -11.19 4.61 -33.32
C LEU A 351 -12.06 3.37 -33.57
N PHE A 352 -12.94 3.43 -34.57
CA PHE A 352 -13.88 2.35 -34.95
C PHE A 352 -13.33 1.45 -36.07
N ASN A 353 -12.13 1.75 -36.60
CA ASN A 353 -11.43 0.90 -37.55
C ASN A 353 -10.00 0.59 -37.04
N PRO A 354 -9.90 -0.26 -36.00
CA PRO A 354 -8.69 -0.44 -35.22
C PRO A 354 -7.58 -1.24 -35.93
N GLY A 355 -7.92 -1.94 -37.00
CA GLY A 355 -7.01 -2.87 -37.65
C GLY A 355 -6.80 -4.19 -36.85
N VAL A 356 -6.42 -5.27 -37.56
CA VAL A 356 -6.30 -6.62 -37.01
C VAL A 356 -5.30 -6.68 -35.85
N LYS A 357 -4.15 -6.03 -35.96
CA LYS A 357 -3.12 -6.06 -34.89
C LYS A 357 -3.63 -5.48 -33.56
N LYS A 358 -4.41 -4.39 -33.59
CA LYS A 358 -4.97 -3.82 -32.38
C LYS A 358 -5.97 -4.76 -31.72
N VAL A 359 -6.80 -5.40 -32.52
CA VAL A 359 -7.77 -6.41 -32.04
C VAL A 359 -7.04 -7.59 -31.40
N THR A 360 -5.99 -8.14 -32.05
CA THR A 360 -5.20 -9.23 -31.48
C THR A 360 -4.58 -8.87 -30.13
N TYR A 361 -4.07 -7.67 -29.99
CA TYR A 361 -3.45 -7.22 -28.73
C TYR A 361 -4.50 -6.95 -27.65
N PHE A 362 -5.68 -6.49 -28.06
CA PHE A 362 -6.83 -6.36 -27.15
C PHE A 362 -7.29 -7.73 -26.62
N ILE A 363 -7.38 -8.73 -27.48
CA ILE A 363 -7.69 -10.10 -27.06
C ILE A 363 -6.63 -10.59 -26.08
N ALA A 364 -5.35 -10.41 -26.37
CA ALA A 364 -4.27 -10.82 -25.46
C ALA A 364 -4.33 -10.11 -24.10
N PHE A 365 -4.59 -8.81 -24.09
CA PHE A 365 -4.83 -8.02 -22.89
C PHE A 365 -6.00 -8.57 -22.06
N THR A 366 -7.14 -8.82 -22.71
CA THR A 366 -8.35 -9.32 -22.05
C THR A 366 -8.15 -10.76 -21.53
N LEU A 367 -7.55 -11.64 -22.34
CA LEU A 367 -7.24 -13.00 -21.91
C LEU A 367 -6.27 -13.03 -20.72
N ALA A 368 -5.23 -12.20 -20.72
CA ALA A 368 -4.32 -12.11 -19.59
C ALA A 368 -5.04 -11.66 -18.31
N MET A 369 -5.95 -10.68 -18.44
CA MET A 369 -6.79 -10.24 -17.33
C MET A 369 -7.68 -11.37 -16.81
N LEU A 370 -8.39 -12.07 -17.70
CA LEU A 370 -9.28 -13.19 -17.34
C LEU A 370 -8.51 -14.36 -16.71
N LEU A 371 -7.37 -14.74 -17.28
CA LEU A 371 -6.55 -15.83 -16.76
C LEU A 371 -5.95 -15.50 -15.39
N THR A 372 -5.63 -14.26 -15.11
CA THR A 372 -5.02 -13.88 -13.83
C THR A 372 -6.01 -13.95 -12.69
N PHE A 373 -7.28 -13.62 -12.88
CA PHE A 373 -8.27 -13.73 -11.80
C PHE A 373 -9.11 -15.01 -11.86
N SER A 374 -8.98 -15.83 -12.92
CA SER A 374 -9.72 -17.09 -13.03
C SER A 374 -9.48 -18.07 -11.87
N PRO A 375 -8.26 -18.25 -11.31
CA PRO A 375 -8.08 -19.17 -10.18
C PRO A 375 -8.98 -18.80 -9.00
N TRP A 376 -9.08 -17.54 -8.65
CA TRP A 376 -9.94 -17.05 -7.58
C TRP A 376 -11.43 -17.30 -7.85
N LEU A 377 -11.87 -17.03 -9.08
CA LEU A 377 -13.28 -17.24 -9.47
C LEU A 377 -13.63 -18.72 -9.52
N LEU A 378 -12.77 -19.55 -10.08
CA LEU A 378 -13.00 -21.00 -10.22
C LEU A 378 -13.02 -21.69 -8.85
N ASP A 379 -12.11 -21.33 -7.97
CA ASP A 379 -12.05 -21.84 -6.60
C ASP A 379 -13.32 -21.49 -5.82
N GLY A 380 -13.71 -20.21 -5.83
CA GLY A 380 -14.95 -19.78 -5.18
C GLY A 380 -16.22 -20.40 -5.76
N ILE A 381 -16.30 -20.58 -7.08
CA ILE A 381 -17.44 -21.23 -7.72
C ILE A 381 -17.48 -22.74 -7.33
N SER A 382 -16.32 -23.41 -7.29
CA SER A 382 -16.25 -24.82 -6.89
C SER A 382 -16.71 -25.06 -5.44
N GLU A 383 -16.55 -24.06 -4.57
CA GLU A 383 -17.05 -24.06 -3.18
C GLU A 383 -18.50 -23.57 -3.05
N GLY A 384 -19.17 -23.28 -4.17
CA GLY A 384 -20.57 -22.82 -4.17
C GLY A 384 -20.75 -21.36 -3.74
N VAL A 385 -19.70 -20.54 -3.76
CA VAL A 385 -19.80 -19.11 -3.46
C VAL A 385 -20.51 -18.40 -4.61
N PRO A 386 -21.59 -17.65 -4.37
CA PRO A 386 -22.28 -16.92 -5.41
C PRO A 386 -21.38 -15.93 -6.13
N LEU A 387 -21.41 -15.92 -7.46
CA LEU A 387 -20.56 -15.06 -8.30
C LEU A 387 -20.65 -13.57 -7.90
N LYS A 388 -21.84 -13.09 -7.49
CA LYS A 388 -22.01 -11.70 -7.00
C LYS A 388 -21.14 -11.39 -5.80
N LEU A 389 -20.88 -12.37 -4.91
CA LEU A 389 -20.02 -12.21 -3.74
C LEU A 389 -18.55 -12.19 -4.16
N LEU A 390 -18.15 -13.12 -5.02
CA LEU A 390 -16.80 -13.17 -5.59
C LEU A 390 -16.44 -11.91 -6.37
N LEU A 391 -17.43 -11.23 -6.96
CA LEU A 391 -17.26 -9.95 -7.64
C LEU A 391 -17.37 -8.73 -6.71
N GLY A 392 -17.57 -8.91 -5.40
CA GLY A 392 -17.63 -7.82 -4.44
C GLY A 392 -18.98 -7.09 -4.37
N PHE A 393 -20.06 -7.66 -4.93
CA PHE A 393 -21.40 -7.05 -4.89
C PHE A 393 -22.24 -7.44 -3.66
N GLY A 394 -21.72 -8.28 -2.77
CA GLY A 394 -22.50 -8.96 -1.75
C GLY A 394 -22.98 -8.12 -0.59
N ILE A 395 -22.27 -7.07 -0.23
CA ILE A 395 -22.55 -6.27 0.97
C ILE A 395 -23.87 -5.47 0.85
N ALA A 396 -24.32 -5.22 -0.35
CA ALA A 396 -25.46 -4.34 -0.62
C ALA A 396 -26.84 -5.05 -0.68
N SER A 397 -26.96 -6.32 -0.26
CA SER A 397 -28.17 -7.12 -0.49
C SER A 397 -29.29 -6.95 0.53
N ARG A 398 -29.09 -6.20 1.60
CA ARG A 398 -30.07 -6.05 2.71
C ARG A 398 -30.84 -4.72 2.70
N THR A 399 -30.80 -3.95 1.63
CA THR A 399 -31.54 -2.69 1.55
C THR A 399 -33.02 -2.95 1.42
N THR A 400 -33.80 -2.42 2.32
CA THR A 400 -35.23 -2.19 2.11
C THR A 400 -35.38 -1.18 0.99
N GLN A 401 -35.86 -1.61 -0.18
CA GLN A 401 -35.96 -0.76 -1.40
C GLN A 401 -36.72 0.55 -1.19
N ALA A 402 -37.60 0.59 -0.19
CA ALA A 402 -38.46 1.73 0.13
C ALA A 402 -37.70 3.02 0.55
N GLN A 403 -36.42 2.94 0.92
CA GLN A 403 -35.66 4.08 1.45
C GLN A 403 -34.65 4.68 0.46
N LEU A 404 -34.41 4.05 -0.70
CA LEU A 404 -33.48 4.52 -1.71
C LEU A 404 -34.08 5.67 -2.53
N THR A 405 -33.94 6.91 -2.06
CA THR A 405 -34.48 8.08 -2.73
C THR A 405 -33.43 8.79 -3.60
N PHE A 406 -33.88 9.38 -4.71
CA PHE A 406 -33.02 10.15 -5.60
C PHE A 406 -32.41 11.40 -4.95
N PRO A 407 -33.10 12.18 -4.09
CA PRO A 407 -32.50 13.29 -3.37
C PRO A 407 -31.30 12.86 -2.52
N ARG A 408 -31.37 11.72 -1.83
CA ARG A 408 -30.24 11.18 -1.05
C ARG A 408 -29.06 10.77 -1.94
N LEU A 409 -29.32 10.25 -3.13
CA LEU A 409 -28.24 9.99 -4.10
C LEU A 409 -27.53 11.29 -4.48
N LEU A 410 -28.26 12.36 -4.76
CA LEU A 410 -27.69 13.67 -5.10
C LEU A 410 -26.88 14.26 -3.92
N GLU A 411 -27.32 14.05 -2.70
CA GLU A 411 -26.58 14.45 -1.51
C GLU A 411 -25.21 13.74 -1.45
N TRP A 412 -25.18 12.42 -1.63
CA TRP A 412 -23.92 11.67 -1.68
C TRP A 412 -23.03 12.07 -2.86
N VAL A 413 -23.62 12.37 -4.01
CA VAL A 413 -22.91 12.95 -5.17
C VAL A 413 -22.23 14.25 -4.77
N LEU A 414 -22.93 15.18 -4.10
CA LEU A 414 -22.36 16.45 -3.66
C LEU A 414 -21.24 16.24 -2.61
N LEU A 415 -21.49 15.39 -1.60
CA LEU A 415 -20.52 15.13 -0.53
C LEU A 415 -19.20 14.58 -1.08
N TYR A 416 -19.26 13.61 -1.99
CA TYR A 416 -18.05 13.08 -2.64
C TYR A 416 -17.39 14.09 -3.58
N ALA A 417 -18.12 14.96 -4.25
CA ALA A 417 -17.54 16.06 -5.03
C ALA A 417 -16.75 17.02 -4.12
N CYS A 418 -17.34 17.41 -2.99
CA CYS A 418 -16.66 18.21 -1.97
C CYS A 418 -15.42 17.51 -1.42
N TYR A 419 -15.51 16.20 -1.17
CA TYR A 419 -14.36 15.41 -0.71
C TYR A 419 -13.20 15.45 -1.72
N PHE A 420 -13.46 15.22 -3.01
CA PHE A 420 -12.43 15.33 -4.05
C PHE A 420 -11.77 16.70 -4.11
N ILE A 421 -12.56 17.77 -3.98
CA ILE A 421 -12.06 19.15 -3.98
C ILE A 421 -11.13 19.36 -2.78
N LEU A 422 -11.52 18.90 -1.58
CA LEU A 422 -10.71 19.07 -0.37
C LEU A 422 -9.41 18.26 -0.43
N VAL A 423 -9.45 17.01 -0.90
CA VAL A 423 -8.23 16.20 -1.08
C VAL A 423 -7.25 16.86 -2.04
N ALA A 424 -7.76 17.54 -3.07
CA ALA A 424 -6.96 18.28 -4.03
C ALA A 424 -6.61 19.71 -3.59
N ALA A 425 -7.15 20.20 -2.46
CA ALA A 425 -7.14 21.62 -2.10
C ALA A 425 -5.82 22.34 -2.36
N PRO A 426 -4.64 21.86 -1.92
CA PRO A 426 -3.39 22.58 -2.13
C PRO A 426 -2.99 22.80 -3.58
N VAL A 427 -3.45 21.93 -4.50
CA VAL A 427 -3.11 21.96 -5.94
C VAL A 427 -4.33 22.12 -6.82
N PHE A 428 -5.52 22.31 -6.27
CA PHE A 428 -6.78 22.31 -7.00
C PHE A 428 -6.83 23.38 -8.10
N HIS A 429 -6.28 24.55 -7.85
CA HIS A 429 -6.14 25.62 -8.85
C HIS A 429 -5.35 25.17 -10.10
N LEU A 430 -4.29 24.37 -9.91
CA LEU A 430 -3.49 23.85 -11.02
C LEU A 430 -4.24 22.76 -11.81
N LEU A 431 -5.09 21.98 -11.14
CA LEU A 431 -5.97 21.05 -11.84
C LEU A 431 -6.95 21.76 -12.76
N LEU A 432 -7.58 22.87 -12.30
CA LEU A 432 -8.47 23.67 -13.13
C LEU A 432 -7.72 24.32 -14.30
N VAL A 433 -6.52 24.85 -14.03
CA VAL A 433 -5.65 25.37 -15.11
C VAL A 433 -5.31 24.27 -16.12
N SER A 434 -5.05 23.03 -15.68
CA SER A 434 -4.73 21.92 -16.56
C SER A 434 -5.91 21.54 -17.48
N LEU A 435 -7.12 21.57 -16.96
CA LEU A 435 -8.33 21.32 -17.76
C LEU A 435 -8.49 22.35 -18.88
N ARG A 436 -8.13 23.61 -18.63
CA ARG A 436 -8.17 24.67 -19.63
C ARG A 436 -7.11 24.52 -20.74
N GLN A 437 -6.06 23.74 -20.47
CA GLN A 437 -4.99 23.46 -21.44
C GLN A 437 -5.26 22.25 -22.34
N ILE A 438 -6.40 21.58 -22.18
CA ILE A 438 -6.78 20.43 -23.00
C ILE A 438 -7.09 20.88 -24.41
N GLU A 439 -6.35 20.36 -25.38
CA GLU A 439 -6.60 20.54 -26.80
C GLU A 439 -7.52 19.43 -27.31
N ILE A 440 -8.79 19.76 -27.52
CA ILE A 440 -9.83 18.77 -27.93
C ILE A 440 -9.44 18.09 -29.25
N LYS A 441 -8.78 18.78 -30.18
CA LYS A 441 -8.34 18.18 -31.46
C LYS A 441 -7.33 17.04 -31.26
N ASN A 442 -6.48 17.12 -30.20
CA ASN A 442 -5.41 16.18 -29.90
C ASN A 442 -5.72 15.35 -28.64
N TRP A 443 -6.98 15.10 -28.34
CA TRP A 443 -7.42 14.46 -27.11
C TRP A 443 -6.86 13.04 -26.88
N ARG A 444 -6.47 12.32 -27.96
CA ARG A 444 -5.90 10.97 -27.90
C ARG A 444 -4.38 10.96 -27.63
N GLU A 445 -3.74 12.09 -27.49
CA GLU A 445 -2.28 12.19 -27.42
C GLU A 445 -1.78 12.85 -26.15
N GLY A 446 -0.57 12.46 -25.74
CA GLY A 446 0.21 13.12 -24.71
C GLY A 446 -0.57 13.41 -23.42
N PHE A 447 -0.41 14.60 -22.90
CA PHE A 447 -1.01 15.06 -21.66
C PHE A 447 -2.54 15.06 -21.66
N ASN A 448 -3.16 15.38 -22.80
CA ASN A 448 -4.62 15.38 -22.94
C ASN A 448 -5.20 13.99 -22.65
N ARG A 449 -4.61 12.96 -23.23
CA ARG A 449 -5.02 11.56 -22.98
C ARG A 449 -4.83 11.16 -21.53
N MET A 450 -3.73 11.60 -20.87
CA MET A 450 -3.49 11.32 -19.46
C MET A 450 -4.59 11.92 -18.58
N ILE A 451 -4.94 13.19 -18.79
CA ILE A 451 -6.03 13.84 -18.04
C ILE A 451 -7.35 13.08 -18.26
N LEU A 452 -7.70 12.75 -19.49
CA LEU A 452 -8.93 12.01 -19.80
C LEU A 452 -8.96 10.64 -19.14
N GLN A 453 -7.85 9.93 -19.13
CA GLN A 453 -7.74 8.65 -18.41
C GLN A 453 -7.96 8.83 -16.91
N VAL A 454 -7.32 9.83 -16.29
CA VAL A 454 -7.48 10.11 -14.85
C VAL A 454 -8.93 10.47 -14.53
N LEU A 455 -9.56 11.37 -15.33
CA LEU A 455 -10.95 11.75 -15.14
C LEU A 455 -11.92 10.57 -15.31
N ALA A 456 -11.68 9.70 -16.29
CA ALA A 456 -12.49 8.49 -16.51
C ALA A 456 -12.39 7.51 -15.33
N LEU A 457 -11.17 7.24 -14.83
CA LEU A 457 -10.95 6.41 -13.66
C LEU A 457 -11.58 7.02 -12.40
N MET A 458 -11.43 8.34 -12.20
CA MET A 458 -12.10 9.06 -11.12
C MET A 458 -13.60 8.89 -11.18
N ALA A 459 -14.21 9.02 -12.36
CA ALA A 459 -15.65 8.85 -12.53
C ALA A 459 -16.11 7.44 -12.12
N GLY A 460 -15.35 6.39 -12.46
CA GLY A 460 -15.65 5.02 -12.06
C GLY A 460 -15.60 4.82 -10.54
N PHE A 461 -14.53 5.26 -9.89
CA PHE A 461 -14.41 5.18 -8.43
C PHE A 461 -15.46 6.03 -7.73
N TYR A 462 -15.67 7.25 -8.21
CA TYR A 462 -16.69 8.17 -7.70
C TYR A 462 -18.09 7.55 -7.73
N ALA A 463 -18.49 6.98 -8.88
CA ALA A 463 -19.78 6.30 -9.00
C ALA A 463 -19.90 5.10 -8.04
N ALA A 464 -18.82 4.33 -7.88
CA ALA A 464 -18.81 3.17 -7.00
C ALA A 464 -18.98 3.55 -5.53
N VAL A 465 -18.20 4.52 -5.02
CA VAL A 465 -18.26 4.94 -3.61
C VAL A 465 -19.57 5.67 -3.31
N THR A 466 -20.05 6.52 -4.23
CA THR A 466 -21.34 7.20 -4.09
C THR A 466 -22.46 6.18 -3.99
N ARG A 467 -22.50 5.20 -4.90
CA ARG A 467 -23.49 4.11 -4.85
C ARG A 467 -23.37 3.29 -3.56
N HIS A 468 -22.15 2.99 -3.12
CA HIS A 468 -21.92 2.22 -1.90
C HIS A 468 -22.46 2.94 -0.67
N SER A 469 -22.08 4.20 -0.44
CA SER A 469 -22.55 4.99 0.70
C SER A 469 -24.05 5.27 0.65
N TRP A 470 -24.59 5.57 -0.53
CA TRP A 470 -26.03 5.73 -0.71
C TRP A 470 -26.81 4.46 -0.31
N ARG A 471 -26.33 3.27 -0.66
CA ARG A 471 -26.96 2.01 -0.26
C ARG A 471 -26.69 1.65 1.20
N ALA A 472 -25.48 1.82 1.70
CA ALA A 472 -25.11 1.50 3.06
C ALA A 472 -25.86 2.36 4.08
N PHE A 473 -26.16 3.61 3.76
CA PHE A 473 -26.93 4.54 4.60
C PHE A 473 -28.25 3.95 5.08
N TYR A 474 -28.90 3.14 4.26
CA TYR A 474 -30.22 2.55 4.58
C TYR A 474 -30.13 1.17 5.23
N ASN A 475 -28.93 0.60 5.37
CA ASN A 475 -28.74 -0.72 5.95
C ASN A 475 -28.21 -0.68 7.38
N ALA A 476 -27.72 0.46 7.82
CA ALA A 476 -27.19 0.66 9.15
C ALA A 476 -28.11 1.60 9.95
N ASP A 477 -28.28 1.33 11.23
CA ASP A 477 -28.93 2.25 12.17
C ASP A 477 -28.16 3.57 12.33
N LEU A 478 -26.93 3.62 11.83
CA LEU A 478 -26.05 4.78 11.82
C LEU A 478 -25.84 5.28 10.39
N PRO A 479 -25.76 6.60 10.18
CA PRO A 479 -25.44 7.16 8.87
C PRO A 479 -24.08 6.69 8.39
N SER A 480 -24.02 6.32 7.11
CA SER A 480 -22.79 5.84 6.47
C SER A 480 -21.74 6.93 6.38
N ALA A 481 -20.51 6.60 6.69
CA ALA A 481 -19.36 7.49 6.56
C ALA A 481 -18.91 7.66 5.10
N ILE A 482 -18.15 8.72 4.83
CA ILE A 482 -17.49 8.90 3.53
C ILE A 482 -16.33 7.91 3.42
N MET A 483 -16.39 7.03 2.42
CA MET A 483 -15.37 6.02 2.12
C MET A 483 -14.15 6.64 1.40
N GLY A 484 -13.56 7.66 2.02
CA GLY A 484 -12.50 8.48 1.43
C GLY A 484 -11.24 7.70 1.06
N ARG A 485 -10.89 6.67 1.82
CA ARG A 485 -9.71 5.84 1.56
C ARG A 485 -9.70 5.17 0.17
N TYR A 486 -10.86 5.00 -0.47
CA TYR A 486 -10.92 4.51 -1.85
C TYR A 486 -10.55 5.57 -2.89
N LEU A 487 -10.65 6.84 -2.54
CA LEU A 487 -10.47 7.96 -3.47
C LEU A 487 -9.10 8.64 -3.34
N ILE A 488 -8.44 8.46 -2.20
CA ILE A 488 -7.20 9.18 -1.90
C ILE A 488 -6.04 8.82 -2.83
N VAL A 489 -6.09 7.67 -3.49
CA VAL A 489 -5.10 7.27 -4.50
C VAL A 489 -4.99 8.31 -5.64
N PHE A 490 -6.06 9.06 -5.92
CA PHE A 490 -6.05 10.12 -6.92
C PHE A 490 -5.24 11.35 -6.50
N SER A 491 -4.99 11.57 -5.20
CA SER A 491 -4.16 12.68 -4.72
C SER A 491 -2.77 12.66 -5.35
N VAL A 492 -2.19 11.47 -5.53
CA VAL A 492 -0.90 11.29 -6.21
C VAL A 492 -0.96 11.78 -7.66
N LEU A 493 -2.03 11.43 -8.37
CA LEU A 493 -2.23 11.85 -9.76
C LEU A 493 -2.44 13.37 -9.86
N TYR A 494 -3.07 13.99 -8.85
CA TYR A 494 -3.21 15.45 -8.78
C TYR A 494 -1.85 16.15 -8.72
N PHE A 495 -0.89 15.63 -7.94
CA PHE A 495 0.46 16.22 -7.90
C PHE A 495 1.20 16.06 -9.22
N ILE A 496 1.09 14.90 -9.87
CA ILE A 496 1.67 14.69 -11.18
C ILE A 496 1.10 15.72 -12.18
N ILE A 497 -0.23 15.85 -12.23
CA ILE A 497 -0.91 16.80 -13.11
C ILE A 497 -0.51 18.24 -12.76
N ALA A 498 -0.45 18.61 -11.49
CA ALA A 498 -0.07 19.94 -11.05
C ALA A 498 1.35 20.32 -11.50
N VAL A 499 2.33 19.44 -11.28
CA VAL A 499 3.72 19.67 -11.72
C VAL A 499 3.80 19.79 -13.24
N ILE A 500 3.06 18.95 -13.98
CA ILE A 500 3.03 19.03 -15.45
C ILE A 500 2.33 20.33 -15.89
N ALA A 501 1.24 20.73 -15.26
CA ALA A 501 0.47 21.94 -15.57
C ALA A 501 1.34 23.20 -15.44
N VAL A 502 2.13 23.32 -14.36
CA VAL A 502 3.07 24.44 -14.18
C VAL A 502 4.11 24.48 -15.29
N ASN A 503 4.69 23.32 -15.65
CA ASN A 503 5.72 23.25 -16.67
C ASN A 503 5.20 23.53 -18.09
N ARG A 504 3.95 23.18 -18.36
CA ARG A 504 3.28 23.35 -19.66
C ARG A 504 2.45 24.62 -19.77
N PHE A 505 2.35 25.40 -18.71
CA PHE A 505 1.53 26.60 -18.67
C PHE A 505 1.83 27.56 -19.85
N LYS A 506 0.77 27.99 -20.52
CA LYS A 506 0.80 28.97 -21.60
C LYS A 506 -0.18 30.10 -21.27
N PRO A 507 0.32 31.33 -21.01
CA PRO A 507 -0.56 32.48 -20.71
C PRO A 507 -1.56 32.77 -21.83
N GLU A 508 -1.19 32.48 -23.08
CA GLU A 508 -2.01 32.70 -24.29
C GLU A 508 -3.35 31.94 -24.26
N ASN A 509 -3.45 30.87 -23.46
CA ASN A 509 -4.71 30.12 -23.29
C ASN A 509 -5.78 30.91 -22.52
N PHE A 510 -5.43 32.05 -21.96
CA PHE A 510 -6.34 32.92 -21.23
C PHE A 510 -6.50 34.26 -21.98
N LYS A 511 -7.75 34.66 -22.20
CA LYS A 511 -8.08 35.88 -22.95
C LYS A 511 -7.46 37.14 -22.33
N THR A 512 -7.43 37.23 -21.00
CA THR A 512 -6.87 38.34 -20.23
C THR A 512 -6.26 37.83 -18.94
N GLN A 513 -5.43 38.67 -18.29
CA GLN A 513 -4.88 38.42 -16.97
C GLN A 513 -6.02 38.19 -15.92
N TRP A 514 -7.06 39.02 -16.00
CA TRP A 514 -8.24 38.87 -15.11
C TRP A 514 -8.97 37.54 -15.31
N HIS A 515 -9.07 37.07 -16.55
CA HIS A 515 -9.64 35.77 -16.85
C HIS A 515 -8.80 34.64 -16.24
N PHE A 516 -7.47 34.77 -16.25
CA PHE A 516 -6.57 33.83 -15.60
C PHE A 516 -6.77 33.86 -14.05
N ILE A 517 -6.74 35.04 -13.43
CA ILE A 517 -6.94 35.19 -11.97
C ILE A 517 -8.29 34.59 -11.56
N PHE A 518 -9.35 34.84 -12.31
CA PHE A 518 -10.67 34.31 -12.02
C PHE A 518 -10.65 32.77 -12.00
N PHE A 519 -10.15 32.12 -13.04
CA PHE A 519 -10.14 30.65 -13.16
C PHE A 519 -9.09 29.97 -12.28
N ALA A 520 -7.94 30.58 -12.05
CA ALA A 520 -6.83 29.97 -11.33
C ALA A 520 -6.78 30.33 -9.84
N GLN A 521 -7.53 31.35 -9.37
CA GLN A 521 -7.52 31.74 -7.97
C GLN A 521 -8.92 31.86 -7.38
N ILE A 522 -9.81 32.66 -7.96
CA ILE A 522 -11.12 32.97 -7.36
C ILE A 522 -12.01 31.73 -7.37
N VAL A 523 -12.18 31.08 -8.51
CA VAL A 523 -13.05 29.89 -8.64
C VAL A 523 -12.54 28.73 -7.77
N PRO A 524 -11.26 28.30 -7.86
CA PRO A 524 -10.80 27.19 -7.02
C PRO A 524 -10.86 27.51 -5.53
N PHE A 525 -10.53 28.73 -5.11
CA PHE A 525 -10.65 29.15 -3.73
C PHE A 525 -12.11 29.09 -3.23
N GLY A 526 -13.05 29.59 -4.03
CA GLY A 526 -14.47 29.51 -3.72
C GLY A 526 -15.01 28.10 -3.60
N LEU A 527 -14.60 27.20 -4.52
CA LEU A 527 -15.00 25.81 -4.50
C LEU A 527 -14.41 25.05 -3.32
N VAL A 528 -13.15 25.30 -2.96
CA VAL A 528 -12.54 24.70 -1.75
C VAL A 528 -13.20 25.22 -0.49
N SER A 529 -13.51 26.53 -0.41
CA SER A 529 -14.25 27.10 0.71
C SER A 529 -15.63 26.48 0.84
N PHE A 530 -16.37 26.36 -0.26
CA PHE A 530 -17.68 25.70 -0.28
C PHE A 530 -17.59 24.25 0.21
N ALA A 531 -16.62 23.48 -0.30
CA ALA A 531 -16.41 22.09 0.08
C ALA A 531 -16.05 21.96 1.57
N TYR A 532 -15.21 22.86 2.09
CA TYR A 532 -14.85 22.90 3.51
C TYR A 532 -16.08 23.15 4.40
N PHE A 533 -16.86 24.18 4.11
CA PHE A 533 -18.05 24.48 4.90
C PHE A 533 -19.11 23.39 4.82
N THR A 534 -19.25 22.72 3.67
CA THR A 534 -20.21 21.62 3.50
C THR A 534 -19.81 20.39 4.30
N LEU A 535 -18.53 19.98 4.28
CA LEU A 535 -18.09 18.73 4.90
C LEU A 535 -17.63 18.90 6.35
N ILE A 536 -16.91 19.97 6.66
CA ILE A 536 -16.23 20.12 7.97
C ILE A 536 -17.12 20.88 8.97
N LYS A 537 -17.85 21.89 8.51
CA LYS A 537 -18.71 22.73 9.38
C LYS A 537 -20.20 22.40 9.27
N GLY A 538 -20.62 21.74 8.18
CA GLY A 538 -22.02 21.54 7.89
C GLY A 538 -22.71 20.41 8.67
N ALA A 539 -22.00 19.59 9.42
CA ALA A 539 -22.52 18.47 10.25
C ALA A 539 -23.60 17.58 9.58
N VAL A 540 -23.60 17.49 8.25
CA VAL A 540 -24.65 16.81 7.47
C VAL A 540 -24.44 15.29 7.48
N VAL A 541 -23.22 14.84 7.68
CA VAL A 541 -22.90 13.41 7.83
C VAL A 541 -22.10 13.27 9.12
N PRO A 542 -22.44 12.33 10.00
CA PRO A 542 -21.55 11.98 11.08
C PRO A 542 -20.23 11.60 10.43
N THR A 543 -19.24 12.41 10.64
CA THR A 543 -17.88 12.16 10.20
C THR A 543 -17.31 11.11 11.12
N ASP A 544 -17.77 9.89 10.95
CA ASP A 544 -17.14 8.75 11.54
C ASP A 544 -15.73 8.72 10.99
N GLY A 545 -14.74 9.01 11.80
CA GLY A 545 -13.32 8.99 11.58
C GLY A 545 -12.70 8.81 10.18
N ASP A 546 -13.46 8.26 9.21
CA ASP A 546 -12.97 8.00 7.87
C ASP A 546 -12.86 9.24 6.97
N LEU A 547 -13.72 10.25 7.14
CA LEU A 547 -13.52 11.52 6.42
C LEU A 547 -12.29 12.23 6.97
N LEU A 548 -12.20 12.31 8.29
CA LEU A 548 -11.09 12.92 8.99
C LEU A 548 -9.80 12.17 8.73
N LYS A 549 -9.84 10.85 8.79
CA LYS A 549 -8.73 9.96 8.42
C LYS A 549 -8.36 10.08 6.95
N SER A 550 -9.32 10.33 6.07
CA SER A 550 -9.09 10.44 4.64
C SER A 550 -8.51 11.79 4.23
N LEU A 551 -8.90 12.85 4.89
CA LEU A 551 -8.22 14.14 4.75
C LEU A 551 -6.88 14.13 5.50
N GLY A 552 -6.60 13.02 6.22
CA GLY A 552 -5.46 12.86 7.09
C GLY A 552 -5.53 13.92 8.18
N SER A 553 -4.44 14.18 8.82
CA SER A 553 -4.28 15.27 9.75
C SER A 553 -4.79 16.65 9.26
N VAL A 554 -5.33 16.70 8.05
CA VAL A 554 -5.91 17.89 7.48
C VAL A 554 -7.06 18.41 8.35
N ASP A 555 -7.88 17.54 8.96
CA ASP A 555 -8.95 18.02 9.82
C ASP A 555 -8.46 18.55 11.15
N ALA A 556 -7.63 17.82 11.87
CA ALA A 556 -7.00 18.35 13.08
C ALA A 556 -6.14 19.58 12.77
N PHE A 557 -5.45 19.57 11.62
CA PHE A 557 -4.71 20.70 11.12
C PHE A 557 -5.62 21.90 10.77
N PHE A 558 -6.76 21.66 10.14
CA PHE A 558 -7.71 22.70 9.78
C PHE A 558 -8.49 23.24 10.97
N THR A 559 -8.88 22.40 11.91
CA THR A 559 -9.74 22.79 13.02
C THR A 559 -8.94 23.27 14.23
N GLU A 560 -7.84 22.63 14.58
CA GLU A 560 -7.11 22.86 15.80
C GLU A 560 -5.89 23.78 15.62
N ILE A 561 -5.13 23.61 14.53
CA ILE A 561 -3.85 24.31 14.33
C ILE A 561 -4.02 25.55 13.46
N LEU A 562 -4.63 25.43 12.29
CA LEU A 562 -4.77 26.53 11.35
C LEU A 562 -6.09 27.28 11.45
N GLY A 563 -7.19 26.60 11.77
CA GLY A 563 -8.51 27.24 11.80
C GLY A 563 -8.72 28.16 10.59
N PRO A 564 -8.98 29.46 10.80
CA PRO A 564 -9.16 30.41 9.71
C PRO A 564 -7.89 30.68 8.89
N TYR A 565 -6.70 30.45 9.45
CA TYR A 565 -5.42 30.65 8.72
C TYR A 565 -5.24 29.69 7.55
N PHE A 566 -5.96 28.57 7.53
CA PHE A 566 -5.97 27.67 6.38
C PHE A 566 -6.30 28.40 5.08
N PHE A 567 -7.35 29.21 5.08
CA PHE A 567 -7.78 29.94 3.89
C PHE A 567 -6.76 30.98 3.47
N ILE A 568 -6.09 31.63 4.43
CA ILE A 568 -5.01 32.58 4.17
C ILE A 568 -3.84 31.87 3.50
N LEU A 569 -3.40 30.74 4.04
CA LEU A 569 -2.31 29.95 3.49
C LEU A 569 -2.64 29.46 2.08
N LEU A 570 -3.86 28.92 1.87
CA LEU A 570 -4.33 28.46 0.59
C LEU A 570 -4.37 29.59 -0.44
N PHE A 571 -4.86 30.77 -0.05
CA PHE A 571 -4.91 31.95 -0.91
C PHE A 571 -3.52 32.42 -1.33
N ILE A 572 -2.55 32.38 -0.41
CA ILE A 572 -1.15 32.70 -0.66
C ILE A 572 -0.54 31.67 -1.64
N ILE A 573 -0.76 30.37 -1.38
CA ILE A 573 -0.27 29.29 -2.26
C ILE A 573 -0.79 29.50 -3.68
N TYR A 574 -2.08 29.77 -3.85
CA TYR A 574 -2.69 29.99 -5.15
C TYR A 574 -2.18 31.28 -5.79
N GLY A 575 -2.18 32.38 -5.04
CA GLY A 575 -1.78 33.70 -5.56
C GLY A 575 -0.34 33.73 -6.02
N VAL A 576 0.59 33.28 -5.17
CA VAL A 576 2.02 33.29 -5.49
C VAL A 576 2.37 32.33 -6.61
N SER A 577 1.83 31.09 -6.59
CA SER A 577 2.10 30.12 -7.66
C SER A 577 1.55 30.61 -9.01
N ASN A 578 0.34 31.15 -9.04
CA ASN A 578 -0.27 31.73 -10.24
C ASN A 578 0.50 32.94 -10.78
N TRP A 579 0.92 33.85 -9.88
CA TRP A 579 1.73 34.99 -10.24
C TRP A 579 3.08 34.57 -10.88
N LEU A 580 3.78 33.64 -10.22
CA LEU A 580 5.05 33.10 -10.73
C LEU A 580 4.89 32.42 -12.11
N MET A 581 3.81 31.65 -12.29
CA MET A 581 3.50 31.01 -13.58
C MET A 581 3.23 32.04 -14.68
N TYR A 582 2.41 33.04 -14.37
CA TYR A 582 2.02 34.08 -15.35
C TYR A 582 3.22 34.87 -15.86
N PHE A 583 4.17 35.19 -14.97
CA PHE A 583 5.43 35.87 -15.32
C PHE A 583 6.53 34.93 -15.82
N GLY A 584 6.21 33.71 -16.21
CA GLY A 584 7.15 32.75 -16.78
C GLY A 584 8.17 32.15 -15.82
N LYS A 585 8.07 32.42 -14.53
CA LYS A 585 8.98 31.91 -13.49
C LYS A 585 8.62 30.48 -13.05
N ARG A 586 8.40 29.57 -14.02
CA ARG A 586 7.86 28.21 -13.78
C ARG A 586 8.68 27.39 -12.80
N ARG A 587 10.01 27.42 -12.86
CA ARG A 587 10.90 26.69 -11.93
C ARG A 587 10.69 27.16 -10.49
N VAL A 588 10.60 28.48 -10.29
CA VAL A 588 10.37 29.07 -8.98
C VAL A 588 8.97 28.70 -8.46
N ALA A 589 7.97 28.67 -9.34
CA ALA A 589 6.62 28.23 -9.00
C ALA A 589 6.59 26.77 -8.50
N VAL A 590 7.31 25.84 -9.16
CA VAL A 590 7.42 24.45 -8.72
C VAL A 590 8.10 24.36 -7.35
N TYR A 591 9.21 25.08 -7.12
CA TYR A 591 9.89 25.07 -5.83
C TYR A 591 9.05 25.69 -4.71
N PHE A 592 8.37 26.81 -4.98
CA PHE A 592 7.45 27.43 -4.05
C PHE A 592 6.29 26.49 -3.66
N LEU A 593 5.66 25.86 -4.66
CA LEU A 593 4.61 24.86 -4.43
C LEU A 593 5.14 23.68 -3.59
N THR A 594 6.33 23.20 -3.91
CA THR A 594 6.99 22.10 -3.18
C THR A 594 7.21 22.49 -1.72
N ALA A 595 7.77 23.68 -1.45
CA ALA A 595 8.00 24.16 -0.10
C ALA A 595 6.67 24.34 0.68
N GLY A 596 5.66 24.92 0.05
CA GLY A 596 4.33 25.08 0.62
C GLY A 596 3.67 23.76 0.99
N LEU A 597 3.79 22.74 0.12
CA LEU A 597 3.26 21.40 0.38
C LEU A 597 4.03 20.65 1.47
N ILE A 598 5.36 20.81 1.54
CA ILE A 598 6.16 20.25 2.63
C ILE A 598 5.68 20.80 3.97
N VAL A 599 5.55 22.13 4.06
CA VAL A 599 5.05 22.80 5.29
C VAL A 599 3.65 22.32 5.62
N PHE A 600 2.76 22.31 4.63
CA PHE A 600 1.36 21.91 4.78
C PHE A 600 1.22 20.50 5.34
N TYR A 601 1.97 19.53 4.80
CA TYR A 601 1.89 18.14 5.25
C TYR A 601 2.71 17.87 6.52
N ALA A 602 3.87 18.53 6.68
CA ALA A 602 4.70 18.32 7.87
C ALA A 602 3.99 18.74 9.17
N ILE A 603 3.20 19.80 9.14
CA ILE A 603 2.42 20.22 10.30
C ILE A 603 1.28 19.23 10.61
N GLY A 604 0.70 18.62 9.60
CA GLY A 604 -0.40 17.66 9.75
C GLY A 604 0.02 16.29 10.30
N VAL A 605 1.22 15.81 10.00
CA VAL A 605 1.68 14.46 10.41
C VAL A 605 1.69 14.25 11.94
N PRO A 606 2.17 15.19 12.78
CA PRO A 606 2.14 15.02 14.24
C PRO A 606 0.75 14.85 14.82
N ALA A 607 -0.24 15.66 14.36
CA ALA A 607 -1.62 15.57 14.84
C ALA A 607 -2.23 14.21 14.53
N TYR A 608 -2.04 13.73 13.29
CA TYR A 608 -2.51 12.41 12.88
C TYR A 608 -1.78 11.28 13.61
N ASN A 609 -0.49 11.45 13.91
CA ASN A 609 0.26 10.49 14.69
C ASN A 609 -0.29 10.36 16.12
N ARG A 610 -0.65 11.49 16.75
CA ARG A 610 -1.25 11.52 18.09
C ARG A 610 -2.56 10.74 18.11
N GLU A 611 -3.46 11.01 17.17
CA GLU A 611 -4.75 10.31 17.06
C GLU A 611 -4.57 8.78 17.00
N ILE A 612 -3.62 8.31 16.18
CA ILE A 612 -3.39 6.85 16.09
C ILE A 612 -2.72 6.29 17.33
N MET A 613 -1.83 7.04 18.00
CA MET A 613 -1.19 6.59 19.23
C MET A 613 -2.19 6.41 20.38
N GLU A 614 -3.27 7.17 20.40
CA GLU A 614 -4.38 6.97 21.34
C GLU A 614 -5.03 5.60 21.21
N TYR A 615 -5.05 5.02 20.00
CA TYR A 615 -5.57 3.67 19.76
C TYR A 615 -4.51 2.56 19.94
N GLN A 616 -3.27 2.89 20.30
CA GLN A 616 -2.18 1.91 20.46
C GLN A 616 -1.97 1.43 21.90
N THR A 617 -2.77 1.90 22.86
CA THR A 617 -2.64 1.52 24.27
C THR A 617 -2.69 0.02 24.47
N TYR A 618 -3.73 -0.64 24.00
CA TYR A 618 -3.88 -2.10 24.16
C TYR A 618 -2.97 -2.93 23.25
N PRO A 619 -2.73 -2.56 21.99
CA PRO A 619 -1.67 -3.19 21.18
C PRO A 619 -0.28 -3.09 21.80
N TYR A 620 0.07 -1.96 22.42
CA TYR A 620 1.34 -1.83 23.17
C TYR A 620 1.38 -2.75 24.37
N LEU A 621 0.31 -2.78 25.16
CA LEU A 621 0.20 -3.68 26.31
C LEU A 621 0.36 -5.15 25.89
N ALA A 622 -0.33 -5.58 24.84
CA ALA A 622 -0.19 -6.93 24.29
C ALA A 622 1.24 -7.23 23.86
N LYS A 623 1.96 -6.24 23.29
CA LYS A 623 3.38 -6.37 22.95
C LYS A 623 4.25 -6.54 24.18
N GLN A 624 4.03 -5.77 25.25
CA GLN A 624 4.77 -5.92 26.51
C GLN A 624 4.51 -7.27 27.14
N ILE A 625 3.26 -7.72 27.20
CA ILE A 625 2.88 -9.05 27.68
C ILE A 625 3.62 -10.12 26.86
N SER A 626 3.60 -10.03 25.55
CA SER A 626 4.27 -11.01 24.68
C SER A 626 5.79 -11.11 24.89
N LEU A 627 6.43 -10.03 25.33
CA LEU A 627 7.86 -10.01 25.64
C LEU A 627 8.19 -10.62 27.02
N MET A 628 7.23 -10.63 27.94
CA MET A 628 7.37 -11.21 29.28
C MET A 628 7.06 -12.70 29.29
N LEU A 629 6.21 -13.16 28.37
CA LEU A 629 5.89 -14.57 28.26
C LEU A 629 7.09 -15.35 27.73
N PRO A 630 7.32 -16.58 28.25
CA PRO A 630 8.32 -17.45 27.67
C PRO A 630 8.00 -17.70 26.20
N SER A 631 9.00 -17.73 25.35
CA SER A 631 8.80 -18.12 23.95
C SER A 631 8.15 -19.51 23.93
N PRO A 632 7.07 -19.73 23.15
CA PRO A 632 6.44 -21.03 23.05
C PRO A 632 7.47 -22.11 22.79
N ASP A 633 7.50 -23.16 23.63
CA ASP A 633 8.47 -24.24 23.45
C ASP A 633 8.18 -24.96 22.12
N PRO A 634 9.05 -24.85 21.14
CA PRO A 634 8.85 -25.51 19.86
C PRO A 634 8.79 -27.03 19.98
N LYS A 635 9.19 -27.61 21.15
CA LYS A 635 9.18 -29.05 21.40
C LYS A 635 7.80 -29.57 21.83
N SER A 636 7.01 -28.75 22.51
CA SER A 636 5.74 -29.21 23.06
C SER A 636 4.71 -29.55 21.97
N GLY A 637 4.85 -28.96 20.76
CA GLY A 637 3.85 -29.11 19.70
C GLY A 637 2.47 -28.56 20.06
N GLN A 638 2.29 -28.14 21.31
CA GLN A 638 1.14 -27.45 21.85
C GLN A 638 1.43 -25.96 21.87
N ALA A 639 0.53 -25.17 21.34
CA ALA A 639 0.55 -23.74 21.54
C ALA A 639 0.30 -23.49 23.04
N GLU A 640 1.18 -22.74 23.70
CA GLU A 640 0.91 -22.35 25.09
C GLU A 640 -0.35 -21.50 25.11
N GLN A 641 -1.33 -21.96 25.84
CA GLN A 641 -2.56 -21.24 26.07
C GLN A 641 -2.28 -20.09 27.04
N VAL A 642 -2.59 -18.88 26.61
CA VAL A 642 -2.46 -17.67 27.43
C VAL A 642 -3.87 -17.18 27.75
N THR A 643 -4.24 -17.16 29.03
CA THR A 643 -5.49 -16.55 29.46
C THR A 643 -5.22 -15.17 30.04
N VAL A 644 -5.92 -14.18 29.55
CA VAL A 644 -5.85 -12.79 30.02
C VAL A 644 -7.16 -12.42 30.65
N PHE A 645 -7.12 -12.07 31.93
CA PHE A 645 -8.27 -11.62 32.66
C PHE A 645 -8.40 -10.10 32.63
N LEU A 646 -9.58 -9.60 32.30
CA LEU A 646 -9.88 -8.17 32.24
C LEU A 646 -11.13 -7.84 33.06
N PRO A 647 -11.23 -6.64 33.68
CA PRO A 647 -12.45 -6.19 34.30
C PRO A 647 -13.65 -6.28 33.36
N GLU A 648 -14.82 -6.72 33.87
CA GLU A 648 -16.00 -6.99 33.04
C GLU A 648 -16.43 -5.82 32.16
N GLU A 649 -16.37 -4.61 32.67
CA GLU A 649 -16.72 -3.39 31.94
C GLU A 649 -15.86 -3.11 30.70
N ARG A 650 -14.64 -3.67 30.62
CA ARG A 650 -13.66 -3.46 29.56
C ARG A 650 -13.43 -4.65 28.66
N THR A 651 -13.93 -5.84 29.02
CA THR A 651 -13.66 -7.10 28.31
C THR A 651 -14.07 -7.05 26.84
N VAL A 652 -15.20 -6.43 26.51
CA VAL A 652 -15.74 -6.43 25.16
C VAL A 652 -14.91 -5.54 24.21
N LYS A 653 -14.42 -4.39 24.68
CA LYS A 653 -13.74 -3.43 23.81
C LYS A 653 -12.23 -3.62 23.77
N SER A 654 -11.64 -3.81 24.89
CA SER A 654 -10.17 -3.88 25.07
C SER A 654 -9.66 -5.31 24.89
N GLY A 655 -10.47 -6.30 25.23
CA GLY A 655 -10.14 -7.72 25.11
C GLY A 655 -9.82 -8.11 23.67
N ALA A 656 -10.61 -7.66 22.69
CA ALA A 656 -10.36 -7.94 21.28
C ALA A 656 -9.02 -7.36 20.79
N GLU A 657 -8.63 -6.19 21.27
CA GLU A 657 -7.36 -5.55 20.88
C GLU A 657 -6.16 -6.26 21.51
N ILE A 658 -6.27 -6.69 22.77
CA ILE A 658 -5.23 -7.48 23.45
C ILE A 658 -5.11 -8.87 22.81
N TYR A 659 -6.24 -9.55 22.61
CA TYR A 659 -6.29 -10.85 21.94
C TYR A 659 -5.57 -10.82 20.59
N ASN A 660 -5.94 -9.88 19.74
CA ASN A 660 -5.34 -9.75 18.42
C ASN A 660 -3.86 -9.35 18.51
N GLY A 661 -3.50 -8.51 19.47
CA GLY A 661 -2.12 -8.13 19.72
C GLY A 661 -1.24 -9.29 20.17
N LEU A 662 -1.72 -10.14 21.07
CA LEU A 662 -1.01 -11.35 21.53
C LEU A 662 -0.90 -12.38 20.40
N ARG A 663 -1.99 -12.64 19.70
CA ARG A 663 -2.03 -13.57 18.57
C ARG A 663 -1.00 -13.22 17.48
N ILE A 664 -0.92 -11.94 17.08
CA ILE A 664 0.03 -11.48 16.06
C ILE A 664 1.50 -11.51 16.56
N ASN A 665 1.70 -11.52 17.88
CA ASN A 665 3.01 -11.67 18.50
C ASN A 665 3.37 -13.13 18.84
N GLY A 666 2.65 -14.11 18.32
CA GLY A 666 3.01 -15.53 18.39
C GLY A 666 2.25 -16.37 19.42
N PHE A 667 1.21 -15.84 20.06
CA PHE A 667 0.36 -16.54 21.01
C PHE A 667 -1.06 -16.78 20.42
N PRO A 668 -1.21 -17.74 19.50
CA PRO A 668 -2.47 -17.95 18.77
C PRO A 668 -3.61 -18.48 19.64
N GLU A 669 -3.30 -19.14 20.77
CA GLU A 669 -4.27 -19.70 21.71
C GLU A 669 -4.42 -18.78 22.93
N THR A 670 -4.80 -17.52 22.69
CA THR A 670 -5.10 -16.55 23.74
C THR A 670 -6.57 -16.60 24.08
N ILE A 671 -6.91 -16.64 25.35
CA ILE A 671 -8.26 -16.52 25.89
C ILE A 671 -8.38 -15.21 26.64
N ILE A 672 -9.48 -14.49 26.46
CA ILE A 672 -9.80 -13.28 27.22
C ILE A 672 -11.03 -13.59 28.04
N GLU A 673 -10.90 -13.49 29.36
CA GLU A 673 -11.99 -13.72 30.30
C GLU A 673 -12.27 -12.47 31.15
N ALA A 674 -13.54 -12.27 31.48
CA ALA A 674 -13.91 -11.26 32.45
C ALA A 674 -13.69 -11.83 33.87
N TYR A 675 -13.17 -11.02 34.80
CA TYR A 675 -13.02 -11.44 36.17
C TYR A 675 -13.90 -10.65 37.14
N SER A 676 -14.35 -11.34 38.20
CA SER A 676 -14.81 -10.75 39.46
C SER A 676 -13.75 -10.97 40.55
N GLU A 677 -13.70 -10.11 41.56
CA GLU A 677 -12.68 -10.23 42.63
C GLU A 677 -12.67 -11.61 43.31
N GLU A 678 -13.81 -12.25 43.45
CA GLU A 678 -13.94 -13.59 44.04
C GLU A 678 -13.32 -14.68 43.14
N ALA A 679 -13.37 -14.51 41.81
CA ALA A 679 -12.83 -15.49 40.87
C ALA A 679 -11.28 -15.46 40.80
N VAL A 680 -10.65 -14.35 41.13
CA VAL A 680 -9.17 -14.17 41.04
C VAL A 680 -8.48 -15.04 42.10
N GLU A 681 -9.05 -15.18 43.33
CA GLU A 681 -8.48 -16.02 44.39
C GLU A 681 -8.55 -17.52 44.05
N GLU A 682 -9.61 -17.96 43.37
CA GLU A 682 -9.79 -19.36 42.98
C GLU A 682 -8.85 -19.74 41.80
N MET A 683 -8.60 -18.80 40.86
CA MET A 683 -7.74 -18.99 39.69
C MET A 683 -6.23 -18.92 40.01
N ALA A 684 -5.86 -18.38 41.16
CA ALA A 684 -4.47 -18.26 41.60
C ALA A 684 -3.72 -19.60 41.71
N THR A 685 -4.40 -20.71 41.50
CA THR A 685 -3.83 -22.08 41.52
C THR A 685 -3.48 -22.63 40.14
N GLU A 686 -3.98 -22.02 39.03
CA GLU A 686 -3.72 -22.49 37.66
C GLU A 686 -2.49 -21.87 37.02
N LYS A 687 -1.80 -22.63 36.17
CA LYS A 687 -0.58 -22.15 35.46
C LYS A 687 -0.93 -21.49 34.16
N GLY A 688 -0.25 -20.38 33.82
CA GLY A 688 -0.27 -19.81 32.49
C GLY A 688 -1.28 -18.66 32.27
N PHE A 689 -1.66 -17.91 33.30
CA PHE A 689 -2.55 -16.76 33.16
C PHE A 689 -1.87 -15.41 33.51
N ILE A 690 -2.43 -14.33 33.02
CA ILE A 690 -2.00 -12.95 33.29
C ILE A 690 -3.21 -12.19 33.77
N ILE A 691 -3.10 -11.55 34.94
CA ILE A 691 -4.14 -10.68 35.49
C ILE A 691 -3.72 -9.24 35.28
N LEU A 692 -4.54 -8.45 34.63
CA LEU A 692 -4.36 -7.02 34.45
C LEU A 692 -5.31 -6.28 35.40
N ARG A 693 -4.76 -5.55 36.38
CA ARG A 693 -5.51 -4.59 37.21
C ARG A 693 -5.38 -3.17 36.67
N LEU A 694 -6.40 -2.38 36.95
CA LEU A 694 -6.44 -0.95 36.64
C LEU A 694 -6.08 -0.09 37.84
N PRO A 695 -5.69 1.18 37.65
CA PRO A 695 -5.13 2.04 38.69
C PRO A 695 -5.94 2.20 39.97
N ASP A 696 -7.26 2.16 39.87
CA ASP A 696 -8.16 2.37 41.02
C ASP A 696 -8.19 1.17 41.98
N GLU A 697 -7.60 0.04 41.60
CA GLU A 697 -7.57 -1.23 42.36
C GLU A 697 -6.17 -1.60 42.82
N MET A 698 -5.16 -0.76 42.65
CA MET A 698 -3.76 -1.07 42.95
C MET A 698 -3.50 -1.17 44.45
N GLY A 699 -3.31 -2.40 44.90
CA GLY A 699 -2.71 -2.73 46.21
C GLY A 699 -1.19 -2.49 46.18
N SER A 700 -0.60 -2.30 47.33
CA SER A 700 0.74 -1.80 47.63
C SER A 700 1.93 -2.70 47.28
N GLU A 701 1.85 -3.68 46.40
CA GLU A 701 3.00 -4.56 46.10
C GLU A 701 3.68 -4.27 44.77
N GLU A 702 5.01 -4.36 44.77
CA GLU A 702 5.99 -3.88 43.76
C GLU A 702 5.98 -4.64 42.44
N LEU A 703 4.86 -4.76 41.75
CA LEU A 703 4.81 -5.31 40.39
C LEU A 703 5.00 -4.21 39.33
N PRO A 704 5.56 -4.53 38.18
CA PRO A 704 5.86 -3.50 37.18
C PRO A 704 4.59 -2.76 36.75
N VAL A 705 4.59 -1.45 36.95
CA VAL A 705 3.53 -0.54 36.52
C VAL A 705 3.90 0.02 35.16
N PHE A 706 3.02 -0.13 34.19
CA PHE A 706 3.18 0.44 32.86
C PHE A 706 2.29 1.68 32.72
N GLU A 707 2.88 2.80 32.39
CA GLU A 707 2.14 4.02 32.08
C GLU A 707 2.06 4.17 30.55
N ILE A 708 0.81 4.16 30.04
CA ILE A 708 0.53 4.29 28.61
C ILE A 708 -0.61 5.28 28.44
N ASN A 709 -0.37 6.40 27.75
CA ASN A 709 -1.37 7.45 27.49
C ASN A 709 -2.09 7.91 28.76
N ALA A 710 -1.36 8.15 29.83
CA ALA A 710 -1.87 8.52 31.16
C ALA A 710 -2.75 7.47 31.84
N MET A 711 -2.81 6.26 31.33
CA MET A 711 -3.38 5.09 32.02
C MET A 711 -2.27 4.23 32.58
N GLN A 712 -2.39 3.85 33.83
CA GLN A 712 -1.46 2.93 34.48
C GLN A 712 -2.05 1.51 34.41
N PHE A 713 -1.21 0.54 34.11
CA PHE A 713 -1.54 -0.87 34.09
C PHE A 713 -0.57 -1.64 34.98
N GLN A 714 -1.07 -2.54 35.79
CA GLN A 714 -0.26 -3.41 36.59
C GLN A 714 -0.50 -4.87 36.18
N ILE A 715 0.59 -5.60 35.96
CA ILE A 715 0.52 -7.06 35.79
C ILE A 715 0.68 -7.68 37.17
N ILE A 716 -0.35 -8.34 37.68
CA ILE A 716 -0.34 -8.84 39.06
C ILE A 716 0.43 -10.13 39.18
N GLU A 717 0.33 -11.02 38.19
CA GLU A 717 1.04 -12.29 38.24
C GLU A 717 1.23 -12.84 36.82
N ILE A 718 2.42 -13.35 36.57
CA ILE A 718 2.71 -14.21 35.42
C ILE A 718 3.14 -15.55 36.01
N ARG A 719 2.28 -16.55 35.96
CA ARG A 719 2.62 -17.93 36.36
C ARG A 719 3.05 -18.73 35.15
N LYS A 720 4.23 -19.36 35.28
CA LYS A 720 4.79 -20.26 34.26
C LYS A 720 4.19 -21.63 34.33
#